data_17fd97ac0d44b343d1291c67a029bbaf
#
_entry.id   17fd97ac0d44b343d1291c67a029bbaf
#
_cell.length_a   1.000
_cell.length_b   1.000
_cell.length_c   1.000
_cell.angle_alpha   90.00
_cell.angle_beta   90.00
_cell.angle_gamma   90.00
#
_symmetry.space_group_name_H-M   'P 1'
#
loop_
_entity.id
_entity.type
_entity.pdbx_description
1 polymer ?
#
loop_
_entity_poly.entity_id
_entity_poly.type
_entity_poly.pdbx_seq_one_letter_code
_entity_poly.pdbx_strand_id
1 'polypeptide(L)'
;MTNLQKILIARHYLMEEPLTNENDKVRTAYLNAYLLANFGIIVDQPQKLTEGLVSQIADVFKLNVPKSFYANPQDTQYFTCAELLIEQLVSYFLVETGTGIYDRVELFDKDLPQYKTGNEIKLREFKIVDAEGADAVLHQIFDAYCDYTRPFGLDELEEFEYLFARGYHTGKDIKCRDNIFTLLKHNVEFAKFLDKKDMVKLSVGFFGEKKELNLDSKNENLDLIRRCIPYVRNCPMSKKQAKYFNKLVALTGAKAGIASNERSPYRLAKVELDKGNVLGAAEIYARNGSLLERNIKFLLSRANPMEAVKIVDMIPAKNPIALYQMVSTMSEDDGDRRTFTFTKNNRVKKHIETETEARWRKSKLNDSTKKLLHDISLNKIKEYYASLGSLGNVYVSDNFYKLGIPSNTSAGGKGIDVIPTGSRILIPHNKIRTFVYWKNVFDIDASLTLVGDHKTDKIYFGNYSSKPFGTSILFSGDNRNSTGAEYYDIKLDELRAKGYKYVLYHINGFGGNLNTGDIFCGYQNKEDFMTKAWDPKNIEVQFRVKGDSRSALCFGIDLTTNEMVVLNLVSDANNRVANSNDMAMISKYMDANFLELNMGLVASSRGNIVDDPALADVVFDDNYTPVEGQKVIRSYELEKLVSLANGASLA
;
A
#
# COMPACT_ATOMS: atom_id res chain seq x y z
N MET A 1 23.32 -6.96 -15.00
CA MET A 1 21.85 -7.01 -15.25
C MET A 1 21.37 -5.66 -15.75
N THR A 2 20.64 -5.62 -16.85
CA THR A 2 20.07 -4.41 -17.45
C THR A 2 18.76 -4.01 -16.72
N ASN A 3 18.32 -2.74 -16.88
CA ASN A 3 17.04 -2.33 -16.31
C ASN A 3 15.85 -3.08 -16.94
N LEU A 4 15.92 -3.47 -18.23
CA LEU A 4 14.89 -4.31 -18.86
C LEU A 4 14.79 -5.68 -18.19
N GLN A 5 15.92 -6.31 -17.90
CA GLN A 5 15.93 -7.58 -17.17
C GLN A 5 15.33 -7.43 -15.76
N LYS A 6 15.62 -6.34 -15.04
CA LYS A 6 15.00 -6.08 -13.73
C LYS A 6 13.49 -5.95 -13.83
N ILE A 7 12.99 -5.22 -14.83
CA ILE A 7 11.55 -5.03 -15.06
C ILE A 7 10.87 -6.37 -15.36
N LEU A 8 11.46 -7.20 -16.21
CA LEU A 8 10.95 -8.54 -16.53
C LEU A 8 10.92 -9.43 -15.30
N ILE A 9 12.04 -9.53 -14.57
CA ILE A 9 12.17 -10.38 -13.39
C ILE A 9 11.18 -9.98 -12.30
N ALA A 10 10.96 -8.69 -12.07
CA ALA A 10 9.96 -8.20 -11.12
C ALA A 10 8.53 -8.65 -11.48
N ARG A 11 8.26 -9.06 -12.72
CA ARG A 11 6.99 -9.62 -13.21
C ARG A 11 7.07 -11.10 -13.52
N HIS A 12 8.09 -11.76 -12.98
CA HIS A 12 8.33 -13.20 -13.08
C HIS A 12 8.64 -13.68 -14.51
N TYR A 13 9.33 -12.86 -15.31
CA TYR A 13 9.87 -13.26 -16.61
C TYR A 13 11.40 -13.25 -16.58
N LEU A 14 12.01 -14.22 -17.20
CA LEU A 14 13.45 -14.38 -17.35
C LEU A 14 13.81 -14.38 -18.83
N MET A 15 14.80 -13.59 -19.22
CA MET A 15 15.34 -13.68 -20.57
C MET A 15 16.24 -14.89 -20.69
N GLU A 16 16.00 -15.71 -21.71
CA GLU A 16 16.82 -16.88 -22.01
C GLU A 16 18.29 -16.50 -22.19
N GLU A 17 19.17 -17.24 -21.53
CA GLU A 17 20.61 -17.12 -21.67
C GLU A 17 21.17 -18.35 -22.41
N PRO A 18 22.21 -18.20 -23.25
CA PRO A 18 22.83 -19.34 -23.90
C PRO A 18 23.46 -20.26 -22.86
N LEU A 19 23.13 -21.55 -22.94
CA LEU A 19 23.74 -22.59 -22.12
C LEU A 19 25.19 -22.85 -22.63
N THR A 20 26.14 -22.78 -21.72
CA THR A 20 27.55 -22.80 -22.07
C THR A 20 28.19 -24.21 -22.05
N ASN A 21 27.53 -25.22 -21.42
CA ASN A 21 28.09 -26.59 -21.31
C ASN A 21 27.02 -27.68 -21.20
N GLU A 22 27.34 -28.94 -21.66
CA GLU A 22 26.45 -30.10 -21.52
C GLU A 22 26.21 -30.57 -20.07
N ASN A 23 27.08 -30.23 -19.13
CA ASN A 23 26.93 -30.52 -17.70
C ASN A 23 25.85 -29.66 -17.02
N ASP A 24 25.27 -28.67 -17.71
CA ASP A 24 24.29 -27.76 -17.17
C ASP A 24 22.92 -28.43 -16.87
N LYS A 25 22.62 -29.60 -17.44
CA LYS A 25 21.29 -30.25 -17.26
C LYS A 25 21.05 -30.76 -15.83
N VAL A 26 22.04 -31.38 -15.21
CA VAL A 26 21.90 -31.85 -13.81
C VAL A 26 21.89 -30.66 -12.88
N ARG A 27 22.67 -29.65 -13.17
CA ARG A 27 22.80 -28.43 -12.43
C ARG A 27 21.51 -27.57 -12.48
N THR A 28 20.87 -27.49 -13.67
CA THR A 28 19.60 -26.77 -13.82
C THR A 28 18.46 -27.39 -12.98
N ALA A 29 18.38 -28.71 -12.92
CA ALA A 29 17.44 -29.41 -12.08
C ALA A 29 17.65 -29.08 -10.59
N TYR A 30 18.90 -29.06 -10.15
CA TYR A 30 19.30 -28.70 -8.79
C TYR A 30 18.94 -27.23 -8.47
N LEU A 31 19.27 -26.30 -9.36
CA LEU A 31 18.96 -24.88 -9.19
C LEU A 31 17.44 -24.62 -9.08
N ASN A 32 16.65 -25.35 -9.88
CA ASN A 32 15.19 -25.25 -9.80
C ASN A 32 14.65 -25.82 -8.48
N ALA A 33 15.17 -26.96 -8.05
CA ALA A 33 14.82 -27.55 -6.74
C ALA A 33 15.21 -26.61 -5.59
N TYR A 34 16.38 -25.98 -5.69
CA TYR A 34 16.87 -25.00 -4.73
C TYR A 34 15.96 -23.76 -4.65
N LEU A 35 15.57 -23.19 -5.79
CA LEU A 35 14.65 -22.05 -5.86
C LEU A 35 13.27 -22.41 -5.29
N LEU A 36 12.78 -23.62 -5.59
CA LEU A 36 11.50 -24.09 -5.07
C LEU A 36 11.55 -24.27 -3.54
N ALA A 37 12.56 -25.01 -3.06
CA ALA A 37 12.68 -25.35 -1.64
C ALA A 37 12.88 -24.12 -0.74
N ASN A 38 13.74 -23.18 -1.18
CA ASN A 38 14.11 -22.04 -0.35
C ASN A 38 13.22 -20.81 -0.57
N PHE A 39 12.67 -20.62 -1.77
CA PHE A 39 11.98 -19.37 -2.12
C PHE A 39 10.59 -19.58 -2.71
N GLY A 40 10.12 -20.84 -2.89
CA GLY A 40 8.84 -21.16 -3.51
C GLY A 40 8.77 -20.66 -4.96
N ILE A 41 9.90 -20.63 -5.66
CA ILE A 41 10.00 -20.20 -7.05
C ILE A 41 10.06 -21.44 -7.93
N ILE A 42 9.17 -21.50 -8.92
CA ILE A 42 9.14 -22.51 -9.98
C ILE A 42 9.45 -21.81 -11.29
N VAL A 43 10.24 -22.44 -12.12
CA VAL A 43 10.54 -21.97 -13.47
C VAL A 43 9.87 -22.90 -14.48
N ASP A 44 9.14 -22.36 -15.44
CA ASP A 44 8.36 -23.13 -16.44
C ASP A 44 9.24 -24.02 -17.35
N GLN A 45 10.45 -23.58 -17.61
CA GLN A 45 11.44 -24.30 -18.42
C GLN A 45 12.73 -24.52 -17.61
N PRO A 46 12.70 -25.41 -16.60
CA PRO A 46 13.83 -25.57 -15.68
C PRO A 46 15.12 -25.98 -16.37
N GLN A 47 15.05 -26.66 -17.53
CA GLN A 47 16.20 -27.05 -18.32
C GLN A 47 16.99 -25.88 -18.94
N LYS A 48 16.42 -24.69 -18.94
CA LYS A 48 17.03 -23.44 -19.41
C LYS A 48 17.52 -22.53 -18.27
N LEU A 49 17.34 -22.95 -17.03
CA LEU A 49 17.74 -22.15 -15.87
C LEU A 49 19.26 -22.18 -15.71
N THR A 50 19.88 -21.00 -15.66
CA THR A 50 21.32 -20.83 -15.45
C THR A 50 21.58 -20.22 -14.07
N GLU A 51 22.80 -20.31 -13.57
CA GLU A 51 23.21 -19.60 -12.35
C GLU A 51 23.10 -18.09 -12.49
N GLY A 52 23.37 -17.59 -13.69
CA GLY A 52 23.18 -16.18 -14.02
C GLY A 52 21.75 -15.75 -13.77
N LEU A 53 20.76 -16.53 -14.24
CA LEU A 53 19.34 -16.26 -14.03
C LEU A 53 18.96 -16.36 -12.55
N VAL A 54 19.47 -17.34 -11.81
CA VAL A 54 19.24 -17.45 -10.34
C VAL A 54 19.82 -16.24 -9.61
N SER A 55 21.02 -15.81 -9.97
CA SER A 55 21.65 -14.62 -9.40
C SER A 55 20.83 -13.35 -9.70
N GLN A 56 20.29 -13.23 -10.92
CA GLN A 56 19.42 -12.10 -11.29
C GLN A 56 18.13 -12.09 -10.49
N ILE A 57 17.48 -13.25 -10.28
CA ILE A 57 16.29 -13.37 -9.41
C ILE A 57 16.66 -12.90 -7.99
N ALA A 58 17.76 -13.42 -7.45
CA ALA A 58 18.22 -13.08 -6.11
C ALA A 58 18.47 -11.57 -5.96
N ASP A 59 19.08 -10.93 -6.95
CA ASP A 59 19.34 -9.50 -6.93
C ASP A 59 18.06 -8.65 -6.92
N VAL A 60 17.08 -9.00 -7.75
CA VAL A 60 15.82 -8.22 -7.87
C VAL A 60 14.96 -8.38 -6.63
N PHE A 61 14.81 -9.60 -6.15
CA PHE A 61 13.97 -9.88 -4.97
C PHE A 61 14.71 -9.76 -3.64
N LYS A 62 16.01 -9.38 -3.70
CA LYS A 62 16.88 -9.30 -2.51
C LYS A 62 16.92 -10.60 -1.72
N LEU A 63 16.86 -11.72 -2.44
CA LEU A 63 16.97 -13.02 -1.83
C LEU A 63 18.40 -13.19 -1.33
N ASN A 64 18.55 -13.61 -0.10
CA ASN A 64 19.85 -13.99 0.40
C ASN A 64 20.12 -15.42 -0.06
N VAL A 65 20.67 -15.54 -1.27
CA VAL A 65 21.26 -16.81 -1.72
C VAL A 65 22.49 -17.00 -0.86
N PRO A 66 22.51 -17.96 0.07
CA PRO A 66 23.66 -18.12 0.94
C PRO A 66 24.86 -18.46 0.05
N LYS A 67 25.89 -17.65 0.12
CA LYS A 67 27.24 -18.00 -0.32
C LYS A 67 27.86 -18.95 0.70
N SER A 68 27.07 -19.85 1.22
CA SER A 68 27.47 -20.80 2.25
C SER A 68 27.80 -22.11 1.61
N PHE A 69 28.83 -22.77 2.10
CA PHE A 69 29.16 -24.15 1.73
C PHE A 69 28.02 -25.13 2.03
N TYR A 70 27.07 -24.72 2.87
CA TYR A 70 25.94 -25.55 3.28
C TYR A 70 24.68 -25.10 2.57
N ALA A 71 23.97 -26.03 1.96
CA ALA A 71 22.68 -25.78 1.31
C ALA A 71 21.66 -25.21 2.31
N ASN A 72 21.77 -25.63 3.56
CA ASN A 72 20.98 -25.13 4.66
C ASN A 72 21.91 -24.82 5.87
N PRO A 73 22.24 -23.53 6.14
CA PRO A 73 23.13 -23.17 7.24
C PRO A 73 22.67 -23.66 8.63
N GLN A 74 21.39 -23.99 8.79
CA GLN A 74 20.84 -24.52 10.04
C GLN A 74 21.30 -25.94 10.32
N ASP A 75 21.62 -26.71 9.29
CA ASP A 75 22.11 -28.08 9.44
C ASP A 75 23.47 -28.11 10.14
N THR A 76 24.22 -27.00 10.09
CA THR A 76 25.53 -26.89 10.74
C THR A 76 25.50 -27.12 12.25
N GLN A 77 24.37 -26.91 12.88
CA GLN A 77 24.20 -27.17 14.33
C GLN A 77 24.28 -28.66 14.69
N TYR A 78 24.04 -29.56 13.73
CA TYR A 78 24.09 -31.02 13.93
C TYR A 78 25.46 -31.61 13.71
N PHE A 79 26.42 -30.82 13.24
CA PHE A 79 27.81 -31.24 12.97
C PHE A 79 28.74 -30.75 14.06
N THR A 80 29.74 -31.56 14.38
CA THR A 80 30.84 -31.12 15.22
C THR A 80 31.74 -30.15 14.45
N CYS A 81 32.55 -29.35 15.15
CA CYS A 81 33.50 -28.43 14.51
C CYS A 81 34.48 -29.15 13.60
N ALA A 82 34.86 -30.38 13.95
CA ALA A 82 35.78 -31.20 13.14
C ALA A 82 35.10 -31.66 11.85
N GLU A 83 33.84 -32.12 11.91
CA GLU A 83 33.06 -32.52 10.73
C GLU A 83 32.87 -31.34 9.77
N LEU A 84 32.48 -30.15 10.31
CA LEU A 84 32.35 -28.94 9.50
C LEU A 84 33.63 -28.52 8.83
N LEU A 85 34.77 -28.63 9.54
CA LEU A 85 36.08 -28.31 8.97
C LEU A 85 36.45 -29.27 7.82
N ILE A 86 36.19 -30.56 7.99
CA ILE A 86 36.46 -31.56 6.96
C ILE A 86 35.59 -31.31 5.73
N GLU A 87 34.30 -31.08 5.89
CA GLU A 87 33.41 -30.74 4.76
C GLU A 87 33.84 -29.45 4.05
N GLN A 88 34.25 -28.42 4.80
CA GLN A 88 34.80 -27.20 4.22
C GLN A 88 36.07 -27.47 3.38
N LEU A 89 37.01 -28.22 3.92
CA LEU A 89 38.26 -28.56 3.22
C LEU A 89 37.99 -29.32 1.93
N VAL A 90 37.08 -30.31 1.96
CA VAL A 90 36.70 -31.07 0.77
C VAL A 90 35.99 -30.19 -0.25
N SER A 91 35.10 -29.32 0.20
CA SER A 91 34.40 -28.36 -0.67
C SER A 91 35.39 -27.39 -1.35
N TYR A 92 36.37 -26.86 -0.61
CA TYR A 92 37.46 -26.05 -1.20
C TYR A 92 38.28 -26.83 -2.23
N PHE A 93 38.60 -28.06 -1.92
CA PHE A 93 39.34 -28.92 -2.85
C PHE A 93 38.56 -29.17 -4.15
N LEU A 94 37.25 -29.41 -4.05
CA LEU A 94 36.37 -29.61 -5.20
C LEU A 94 36.22 -28.33 -6.05
N VAL A 95 36.19 -27.17 -5.44
CA VAL A 95 36.18 -25.87 -6.14
C VAL A 95 37.45 -25.66 -6.94
N GLU A 96 38.64 -25.95 -6.36
CA GLU A 96 39.91 -25.81 -7.05
C GLU A 96 40.09 -26.83 -8.17
N THR A 97 39.46 -27.99 -8.08
CA THR A 97 39.48 -29.03 -9.14
C THR A 97 38.45 -28.79 -10.25
N GLY A 98 37.66 -27.72 -10.18
CA GLY A 98 36.70 -27.31 -11.21
C GLY A 98 35.37 -28.10 -11.23
N THR A 99 35.10 -28.89 -10.19
CA THR A 99 33.87 -29.70 -10.09
C THR A 99 32.64 -28.90 -9.59
N GLY A 100 32.78 -27.59 -9.37
CA GLY A 100 31.66 -26.67 -9.11
C GLY A 100 31.38 -26.42 -7.62
N ILE A 101 30.98 -25.19 -7.34
CA ILE A 101 30.73 -24.66 -5.98
C ILE A 101 29.54 -25.36 -5.29
N TYR A 102 28.75 -26.13 -6.01
CA TYR A 102 27.45 -26.65 -5.56
C TYR A 102 27.40 -28.17 -5.39
N ASP A 103 28.46 -28.88 -5.72
CA ASP A 103 28.56 -30.30 -5.42
C ASP A 103 28.94 -30.47 -3.95
N ARG A 104 27.96 -30.34 -3.07
CA ARG A 104 28.11 -30.71 -1.67
C ARG A 104 28.35 -32.22 -1.61
N VAL A 105 29.54 -32.62 -1.20
CA VAL A 105 29.80 -33.99 -0.81
C VAL A 105 29.34 -34.13 0.64
N GLU A 106 28.25 -34.84 0.88
CA GLU A 106 27.84 -35.22 2.23
C GLU A 106 28.77 -36.35 2.70
N LEU A 107 29.78 -35.98 3.46
CA LEU A 107 30.74 -36.93 4.01
C LEU A 107 30.21 -37.63 5.25
N PHE A 108 29.25 -37.01 5.93
CA PHE A 108 28.69 -37.48 7.18
C PHE A 108 27.19 -37.69 7.02
N ASP A 109 26.76 -38.94 7.22
CA ASP A 109 25.34 -39.27 7.27
C ASP A 109 24.77 -38.83 8.63
N LYS A 110 23.90 -37.83 8.60
CA LYS A 110 23.20 -37.32 9.78
C LYS A 110 21.71 -37.45 9.55
N ASP A 111 21.01 -38.02 10.52
CA ASP A 111 19.57 -37.97 10.58
C ASP A 111 19.12 -36.52 10.84
N LEU A 112 19.05 -35.73 9.78
CA LEU A 112 18.58 -34.35 9.85
C LEU A 112 17.06 -34.33 10.06
N PRO A 113 16.53 -33.49 10.94
CA PRO A 113 15.10 -33.41 11.13
C PRO A 113 14.42 -33.06 9.81
N GLN A 114 13.44 -33.87 9.40
CA GLN A 114 12.60 -33.54 8.26
C GLN A 114 11.78 -32.29 8.62
N TYR A 115 12.10 -31.19 7.98
CA TYR A 115 11.32 -29.96 8.10
C TYR A 115 9.92 -30.21 7.50
N LYS A 116 8.92 -30.41 8.37
CA LYS A 116 7.53 -30.41 7.93
C LYS A 116 7.21 -28.98 7.51
N THR A 117 7.16 -28.77 6.20
CA THR A 117 6.59 -27.56 5.62
C THR A 117 5.08 -27.60 5.84
N GLY A 118 4.64 -27.08 7.01
CA GLY A 118 3.20 -27.05 7.36
C GLY A 118 2.43 -25.93 6.69
N ASN A 119 3.06 -25.09 5.91
CA ASN A 119 2.42 -23.92 5.28
C ASN A 119 2.32 -24.11 3.78
N GLU A 120 1.18 -23.69 3.22
CA GLU A 120 1.05 -23.50 1.78
C GLU A 120 2.14 -22.53 1.30
N ILE A 121 3.13 -23.07 0.61
CA ILE A 121 4.15 -22.25 -0.04
C ILE A 121 3.44 -21.50 -1.16
N LYS A 122 3.36 -20.17 -1.08
CA LYS A 122 2.89 -19.36 -2.22
C LYS A 122 3.90 -19.51 -3.34
N LEU A 123 3.57 -20.36 -4.30
CA LEU A 123 4.41 -20.61 -5.45
C LEU A 123 4.43 -19.38 -6.37
N ARG A 124 5.61 -19.00 -6.81
CA ARG A 124 5.82 -17.97 -7.83
C ARG A 124 6.36 -18.65 -9.07
N GLU A 125 5.58 -18.64 -10.12
CA GLU A 125 5.96 -19.18 -11.41
C GLU A 125 6.73 -18.13 -12.22
N PHE A 126 7.95 -18.46 -12.65
CA PHE A 126 8.76 -17.68 -13.56
C PHE A 126 8.72 -18.30 -14.94
N LYS A 127 8.60 -17.47 -15.96
CA LYS A 127 8.60 -17.89 -17.37
C LYS A 127 9.89 -17.47 -18.04
N ILE A 128 10.58 -18.43 -18.66
CA ILE A 128 11.73 -18.12 -19.51
C ILE A 128 11.22 -17.77 -20.91
N VAL A 129 11.63 -16.62 -21.41
CA VAL A 129 11.26 -16.10 -22.72
C VAL A 129 12.51 -15.78 -23.53
N ASP A 130 12.42 -15.97 -24.83
CA ASP A 130 13.44 -15.51 -25.78
C ASP A 130 13.36 -13.98 -25.94
N ALA A 131 14.20 -13.42 -26.80
CA ALA A 131 14.26 -11.99 -27.02
C ALA A 131 12.95 -11.41 -27.58
N GLU A 132 12.25 -12.13 -28.47
CA GLU A 132 10.96 -11.70 -29.04
C GLU A 132 9.86 -11.78 -28.00
N GLY A 133 9.81 -12.85 -27.22
CA GLY A 133 8.88 -12.99 -26.10
C GLY A 133 9.10 -11.95 -25.03
N ALA A 134 10.35 -11.62 -24.71
CA ALA A 134 10.69 -10.55 -23.76
C ALA A 134 10.21 -9.19 -24.26
N ASP A 135 10.39 -8.88 -25.55
CA ASP A 135 9.92 -7.65 -26.17
C ASP A 135 8.39 -7.54 -26.12
N ALA A 136 7.68 -8.62 -26.46
CA ALA A 136 6.21 -8.68 -26.34
C ALA A 136 5.72 -8.44 -24.91
N VAL A 137 6.39 -9.02 -23.90
CA VAL A 137 6.07 -8.81 -22.48
C VAL A 137 6.28 -7.35 -22.09
N LEU A 138 7.36 -6.71 -22.54
CA LEU A 138 7.65 -5.31 -22.23
C LEU A 138 6.59 -4.36 -22.82
N HIS A 139 6.09 -4.63 -24.03
CA HIS A 139 4.94 -3.92 -24.60
C HIS A 139 3.67 -4.10 -23.73
N GLN A 140 3.40 -5.33 -23.27
CA GLN A 140 2.25 -5.60 -22.40
C GLN A 140 2.38 -4.88 -21.05
N ILE A 141 3.58 -4.81 -20.48
CA ILE A 141 3.84 -4.07 -19.23
C ILE A 141 3.58 -2.58 -19.44
N PHE A 142 4.05 -2.00 -20.55
CA PHE A 142 3.78 -0.61 -20.91
C PHE A 142 2.27 -0.34 -21.01
N ASP A 143 1.54 -1.20 -21.72
CA ASP A 143 0.09 -1.11 -21.88
C ASP A 143 -0.67 -1.25 -20.55
N ALA A 144 -0.20 -2.13 -19.65
CA ALA A 144 -0.76 -2.26 -18.32
C ALA A 144 -0.59 -0.97 -17.50
N TYR A 145 0.55 -0.29 -17.62
CA TYR A 145 0.74 1.03 -17.01
C TYR A 145 -0.20 2.10 -17.58
N CYS A 146 -0.46 2.08 -18.90
CA CYS A 146 -1.42 2.98 -19.52
C CYS A 146 -2.84 2.79 -18.96
N ASP A 147 -3.19 1.58 -18.57
CA ASP A 147 -4.50 1.25 -17.97
C ASP A 147 -4.65 1.67 -16.51
N TYR A 148 -3.59 2.08 -15.84
CA TYR A 148 -3.67 2.53 -14.45
C TYR A 148 -4.60 3.73 -14.31
N THR A 149 -5.50 3.64 -13.33
CA THR A 149 -6.43 4.73 -12.98
C THR A 149 -5.94 5.54 -11.77
N ARG A 150 -4.75 5.22 -11.25
CA ARG A 150 -4.07 5.87 -10.13
C ARG A 150 -2.78 6.56 -10.56
N PRO A 151 -2.27 7.51 -9.76
CA PRO A 151 -0.92 8.03 -9.92
C PRO A 151 0.14 6.93 -9.81
N PHE A 152 1.20 7.04 -10.60
CA PHE A 152 2.37 6.16 -10.49
C PHE A 152 3.10 6.38 -9.16
N GLY A 153 3.63 5.31 -8.58
CA GLY A 153 4.71 5.39 -7.62
C GLY A 153 6.03 5.80 -8.30
N LEU A 154 7.04 6.15 -7.51
CA LEU A 154 8.33 6.59 -8.08
C LEU A 154 8.96 5.51 -8.98
N ASP A 155 8.99 4.27 -8.50
CA ASP A 155 9.55 3.14 -9.28
C ASP A 155 8.78 2.92 -10.59
N GLU A 156 7.43 3.00 -10.53
CA GLU A 156 6.56 2.84 -11.70
C GLU A 156 6.74 3.97 -12.71
N LEU A 157 6.97 5.19 -12.23
CA LEU A 157 7.24 6.34 -13.07
C LEU A 157 8.58 6.15 -13.81
N GLU A 158 9.63 5.77 -13.10
CA GLU A 158 10.95 5.51 -13.68
C GLU A 158 10.90 4.34 -14.70
N GLU A 159 10.19 3.27 -14.38
CA GLU A 159 10.01 2.14 -15.29
C GLU A 159 9.23 2.55 -16.54
N PHE A 160 8.15 3.30 -16.39
CA PHE A 160 7.34 3.78 -17.51
C PHE A 160 8.15 4.69 -18.45
N GLU A 161 8.88 5.67 -17.90
CA GLU A 161 9.75 6.56 -18.67
C GLU A 161 10.86 5.78 -19.38
N TYR A 162 11.43 4.80 -18.69
CA TYR A 162 12.47 3.95 -19.26
C TYR A 162 11.98 3.11 -20.44
N LEU A 163 10.78 2.51 -20.33
CA LEU A 163 10.14 1.76 -21.41
C LEU A 163 9.76 2.68 -22.57
N PHE A 164 9.21 3.85 -22.28
CA PHE A 164 8.85 4.84 -23.28
C PHE A 164 10.07 5.29 -24.11
N ALA A 165 11.18 5.65 -23.45
CA ALA A 165 12.41 6.09 -24.11
C ALA A 165 13.03 5.02 -25.02
N ARG A 166 12.68 3.74 -24.83
CA ARG A 166 13.12 2.62 -25.67
C ARG A 166 12.13 2.19 -26.75
N GLY A 167 11.02 2.92 -26.88
CA GLY A 167 10.08 2.69 -27.97
C GLY A 167 9.01 1.63 -27.69
N TYR A 168 8.87 1.15 -26.43
CA TYR A 168 7.84 0.17 -26.07
C TYR A 168 6.41 0.72 -26.08
N HIS A 169 6.22 1.98 -26.47
CA HIS A 169 4.91 2.59 -26.53
C HIS A 169 4.08 2.07 -27.73
N THR A 170 2.85 1.64 -27.45
CA THR A 170 1.91 1.11 -28.45
C THR A 170 0.98 2.19 -29.03
N GLY A 171 1.04 3.42 -28.53
CA GLY A 171 0.08 4.47 -28.84
C GLY A 171 -1.19 4.45 -27.98
N LYS A 172 -1.29 3.51 -27.02
CA LYS A 172 -2.39 3.44 -26.07
C LYS A 172 -2.43 4.68 -25.17
N ASP A 173 -3.64 5.23 -24.94
CA ASP A 173 -3.82 6.42 -24.11
C ASP A 173 -3.63 6.10 -22.62
N ILE A 174 -3.09 7.07 -21.86
CA ILE A 174 -2.88 6.95 -20.42
C ILE A 174 -4.15 7.34 -19.69
N LYS A 175 -4.80 6.39 -19.00
CA LYS A 175 -6.08 6.61 -18.30
C LYS A 175 -5.97 7.60 -17.14
N CYS A 176 -4.92 7.48 -16.32
CA CYS A 176 -4.69 8.42 -15.22
C CYS A 176 -4.05 9.71 -15.74
N ARG A 177 -4.85 10.77 -15.86
CA ARG A 177 -4.38 12.04 -16.40
C ARG A 177 -3.30 12.71 -15.56
N ASP A 178 -3.29 12.49 -14.23
CA ASP A 178 -2.27 13.04 -13.35
C ASP A 178 -0.87 12.45 -13.64
N ASN A 179 -0.80 11.22 -14.15
CA ASN A 179 0.45 10.63 -14.61
C ASN A 179 1.05 11.40 -15.81
N ILE A 180 0.20 11.84 -16.75
CA ILE A 180 0.66 12.62 -17.90
C ILE A 180 1.29 13.94 -17.42
N PHE A 181 0.67 14.62 -16.45
CA PHE A 181 1.24 15.87 -15.92
C PHE A 181 2.56 15.65 -15.19
N THR A 182 2.72 14.54 -14.49
CA THR A 182 3.98 14.17 -13.85
C THR A 182 5.06 13.87 -14.89
N LEU A 183 4.74 13.06 -15.89
CA LEU A 183 5.64 12.71 -16.99
C LEU A 183 6.08 13.93 -17.81
N LEU A 184 5.17 14.90 -18.04
CA LEU A 184 5.49 16.15 -18.73
C LEU A 184 6.52 17.01 -18.02
N LYS A 185 6.68 16.89 -16.69
CA LYS A 185 7.74 17.58 -15.94
C LYS A 185 9.13 17.05 -16.33
N HIS A 186 9.19 15.80 -16.73
CA HIS A 186 10.42 15.11 -17.08
C HIS A 186 10.69 15.13 -18.60
N ASN A 187 9.67 14.90 -19.41
CA ASN A 187 9.82 14.86 -20.86
C ASN A 187 8.58 15.40 -21.60
N VAL A 188 8.79 16.40 -22.46
CA VAL A 188 7.74 17.07 -23.26
C VAL A 188 7.06 16.14 -24.28
N GLU A 189 7.70 15.05 -24.70
CA GLU A 189 7.13 14.09 -25.64
C GLU A 189 5.82 13.45 -25.15
N PHE A 190 5.61 13.38 -23.85
CA PHE A 190 4.36 12.92 -23.26
C PHE A 190 3.17 13.83 -23.55
N ALA A 191 3.39 15.02 -24.13
CA ALA A 191 2.32 15.90 -24.57
C ALA A 191 1.39 15.28 -25.64
N LYS A 192 1.86 14.27 -26.37
CA LYS A 192 1.04 13.54 -27.34
C LYS A 192 -0.17 12.83 -26.71
N PHE A 193 -0.14 12.54 -25.42
CA PHE A 193 -1.23 11.92 -24.68
C PHE A 193 -2.24 12.92 -24.09
N LEU A 194 -2.02 14.23 -24.24
CA LEU A 194 -2.91 15.24 -23.69
C LEU A 194 -4.21 15.35 -24.47
N ASP A 195 -5.31 15.40 -23.74
CA ASP A 195 -6.62 15.76 -24.31
C ASP A 195 -6.95 17.25 -24.09
N LYS A 196 -8.11 17.68 -24.61
CA LYS A 196 -8.58 19.07 -24.49
C LYS A 196 -8.72 19.54 -23.04
N LYS A 197 -9.15 18.67 -22.12
CA LYS A 197 -9.33 19.02 -20.69
C LYS A 197 -7.99 19.15 -19.99
N ASP A 198 -7.05 18.29 -20.35
CA ASP A 198 -5.69 18.33 -19.84
C ASP A 198 -4.98 19.60 -20.26
N MET A 199 -5.20 20.07 -21.47
CA MET A 199 -4.65 21.33 -21.96
C MET A 199 -5.09 22.54 -21.12
N VAL A 200 -6.36 22.56 -20.69
CA VAL A 200 -6.84 23.59 -19.76
C VAL A 200 -6.13 23.51 -18.41
N LYS A 201 -6.00 22.30 -17.86
CA LYS A 201 -5.28 22.08 -16.59
C LYS A 201 -3.81 22.49 -16.71
N LEU A 202 -3.14 22.09 -17.78
CA LEU A 202 -1.76 22.44 -18.06
C LEU A 202 -1.56 23.96 -18.11
N SER A 203 -2.41 24.69 -18.83
CA SER A 203 -2.31 26.15 -18.92
C SER A 203 -2.52 26.86 -17.57
N VAL A 204 -3.37 26.32 -16.71
CA VAL A 204 -3.60 26.82 -15.34
C VAL A 204 -2.41 26.52 -14.42
N GLY A 205 -1.91 25.29 -14.45
CA GLY A 205 -0.74 24.87 -13.66
C GLY A 205 0.52 25.64 -14.06
N PHE A 206 0.73 25.81 -15.36
CA PHE A 206 1.86 26.54 -15.91
C PHE A 206 2.01 27.99 -15.39
N PHE A 207 0.91 28.70 -15.23
CA PHE A 207 0.95 30.08 -14.71
C PHE A 207 0.83 30.18 -13.20
N GLY A 208 0.29 29.16 -12.54
CA GLY A 208 0.17 29.13 -11.10
C GLY A 208 1.49 28.84 -10.38
N GLU A 209 2.33 28.01 -11.00
CA GLU A 209 3.56 27.48 -10.40
C GLU A 209 4.74 27.52 -11.40
N LYS A 210 5.27 28.71 -11.62
CA LYS A 210 6.38 28.99 -12.57
C LYS A 210 7.64 28.13 -12.44
N LYS A 211 7.75 27.30 -11.41
CA LYS A 211 8.96 26.54 -11.07
C LYS A 211 8.94 25.09 -11.55
N GLU A 212 7.80 24.55 -11.93
CA GLU A 212 7.68 23.10 -12.17
C GLU A 212 7.81 22.68 -13.64
N LEU A 213 7.55 23.57 -14.58
CA LEU A 213 7.85 23.34 -15.99
C LEU A 213 9.11 24.12 -16.33
N ASN A 214 10.18 23.42 -16.70
CA ASN A 214 11.45 24.05 -17.06
C ASN A 214 11.29 24.80 -18.39
N LEU A 215 11.02 26.10 -18.31
CA LEU A 215 10.76 26.99 -19.45
C LEU A 215 12.01 27.51 -20.14
N ASP A 216 13.18 27.12 -19.67
CA ASP A 216 14.44 27.59 -20.24
C ASP A 216 14.78 26.96 -21.60
N SER A 217 14.12 25.86 -21.96
CA SER A 217 14.12 25.33 -23.34
C SER A 217 13.10 26.10 -24.19
N LYS A 218 13.50 27.26 -24.64
CA LYS A 218 12.65 28.32 -25.20
C LYS A 218 11.75 27.93 -26.40
N ASN A 219 12.06 26.90 -27.16
CA ASN A 219 11.38 26.64 -28.43
C ASN A 219 10.33 25.53 -28.39
N GLU A 220 10.56 24.44 -27.66
CA GLU A 220 9.68 23.26 -27.66
C GLU A 220 8.40 23.47 -26.83
N ASN A 221 8.51 24.13 -25.71
CA ASN A 221 7.35 24.44 -24.86
C ASN A 221 6.43 25.48 -25.49
N LEU A 222 6.96 26.47 -26.23
CA LEU A 222 6.14 27.43 -26.97
C LEU A 222 5.40 26.77 -28.12
N ASP A 223 5.99 25.80 -28.78
CA ASP A 223 5.32 25.07 -29.87
C ASP A 223 4.23 24.13 -29.34
N LEU A 224 4.48 23.47 -28.22
CA LEU A 224 3.46 22.74 -27.49
C LEU A 224 2.26 23.63 -27.15
N ILE A 225 2.54 24.80 -26.58
CA ILE A 225 1.51 25.78 -26.22
C ILE A 225 0.75 26.25 -27.45
N ARG A 226 1.41 26.55 -28.57
CA ARG A 226 0.75 26.92 -29.82
C ARG A 226 -0.19 25.83 -30.32
N ARG A 227 0.20 24.57 -30.22
CA ARG A 227 -0.65 23.42 -30.59
C ARG A 227 -1.84 23.26 -29.67
N CYS A 228 -1.72 23.67 -28.40
CA CYS A 228 -2.80 23.63 -27.42
C CYS A 228 -3.86 24.73 -27.60
N ILE A 229 -3.47 25.91 -28.09
CA ILE A 229 -4.34 27.09 -28.20
C ILE A 229 -5.66 26.82 -28.96
N PRO A 230 -5.70 26.15 -30.12
CA PRO A 230 -6.93 25.89 -30.83
C PRO A 230 -7.95 25.08 -30.05
N TYR A 231 -7.47 24.14 -29.24
CA TYR A 231 -8.32 23.24 -28.42
C TYR A 231 -8.88 23.92 -27.18
N VAL A 232 -8.13 24.84 -26.61
CA VAL A 232 -8.49 25.52 -25.36
C VAL A 232 -9.36 26.75 -25.60
N ARG A 233 -9.30 27.34 -26.81
CA ARG A 233 -9.99 28.58 -27.15
C ARG A 233 -11.50 28.56 -26.91
N ASN A 234 -12.14 27.42 -27.14
CA ASN A 234 -13.58 27.25 -27.02
C ASN A 234 -13.99 26.56 -25.70
N CYS A 235 -13.07 26.37 -24.75
CA CYS A 235 -13.40 25.79 -23.46
C CYS A 235 -13.89 26.86 -22.50
N PRO A 236 -14.98 26.60 -21.76
CA PRO A 236 -15.43 27.50 -20.71
C PRO A 236 -14.35 27.65 -19.64
N MET A 237 -14.01 28.88 -19.30
CA MET A 237 -12.96 29.22 -18.35
C MET A 237 -13.45 30.19 -17.29
N SER A 238 -12.97 30.01 -16.05
CA SER A 238 -13.14 31.02 -15.01
C SER A 238 -12.35 32.30 -15.36
N LYS A 239 -12.70 33.42 -14.77
CA LYS A 239 -12.03 34.71 -15.00
C LYS A 239 -10.51 34.62 -14.71
N LYS A 240 -10.09 33.83 -13.73
CA LYS A 240 -8.68 33.61 -13.39
C LYS A 240 -7.98 32.76 -14.46
N GLN A 241 -8.62 31.70 -14.93
CA GLN A 241 -8.10 30.83 -15.99
C GLN A 241 -7.96 31.60 -17.31
N ALA A 242 -8.99 32.36 -17.71
CA ALA A 242 -8.94 33.19 -18.92
C ALA A 242 -7.80 34.22 -18.86
N LYS A 243 -7.55 34.84 -17.70
CA LYS A 243 -6.41 35.76 -17.49
C LYS A 243 -5.07 35.07 -17.74
N TYR A 244 -4.89 33.86 -17.22
CA TYR A 244 -3.66 33.11 -17.42
C TYR A 244 -3.53 32.62 -18.86
N PHE A 245 -4.62 32.13 -19.45
CA PHE A 245 -4.63 31.70 -20.84
C PHE A 245 -4.32 32.84 -21.81
N ASN A 246 -4.89 34.03 -21.62
CA ASN A 246 -4.59 35.21 -22.43
C ASN A 246 -3.11 35.65 -22.31
N LYS A 247 -2.50 35.52 -21.13
CA LYS A 247 -1.05 35.71 -20.98
C LYS A 247 -0.24 34.70 -21.78
N LEU A 248 -0.67 33.44 -21.78
CA LEU A 248 -0.05 32.36 -22.54
C LEU A 248 -0.12 32.66 -24.05
N VAL A 249 -1.32 33.00 -24.53
CA VAL A 249 -1.53 33.36 -25.93
C VAL A 249 -0.65 34.53 -26.37
N ALA A 250 -0.52 35.55 -25.51
CA ALA A 250 0.35 36.71 -25.79
C ALA A 250 1.82 36.31 -25.90
N LEU A 251 2.31 35.37 -25.08
CA LEU A 251 3.68 34.85 -25.15
C LEU A 251 3.97 34.09 -26.44
N THR A 252 2.97 33.48 -27.05
CA THR A 252 3.10 32.74 -28.31
C THR A 252 2.97 33.61 -29.55
N GLY A 253 2.69 34.90 -29.41
CA GLY A 253 2.44 35.83 -30.52
C GLY A 253 1.11 35.63 -31.22
N ALA A 254 0.21 34.77 -30.72
CA ALA A 254 -1.11 34.55 -31.30
C ALA A 254 -2.08 35.67 -30.88
N LYS A 255 -2.86 36.18 -31.90
CA LYS A 255 -3.91 37.17 -31.64
C LYS A 255 -5.21 36.45 -31.24
N ALA A 256 -5.48 36.28 -29.95
CA ALA A 256 -6.84 35.95 -29.51
C ALA A 256 -6.99 36.03 -27.99
N GLY A 257 -7.83 36.95 -27.54
CA GLY A 257 -8.36 36.96 -26.18
C GLY A 257 -9.56 36.01 -26.06
N ILE A 258 -9.67 35.33 -24.90
CA ILE A 258 -10.90 34.60 -24.54
C ILE A 258 -11.64 35.44 -23.50
N ALA A 259 -12.92 35.68 -23.75
CA ALA A 259 -13.80 36.26 -22.75
C ALA A 259 -14.19 35.19 -21.72
N SER A 260 -14.06 35.49 -20.45
CA SER A 260 -14.54 34.62 -19.37
C SER A 260 -16.06 34.75 -19.21
N ASN A 261 -16.82 33.84 -19.78
CA ASN A 261 -18.28 33.89 -19.69
C ASN A 261 -18.88 32.98 -18.62
N GLU A 262 -18.10 32.11 -17.99
CA GLU A 262 -18.63 31.23 -16.96
C GLU A 262 -18.20 31.60 -15.53
N ARG A 263 -19.16 31.68 -14.66
CA ARG A 263 -18.91 31.69 -13.21
C ARG A 263 -18.54 30.28 -12.78
N SER A 264 -17.41 30.14 -12.05
CA SER A 264 -17.03 28.84 -11.49
C SER A 264 -18.16 28.25 -10.64
N PRO A 265 -18.32 26.92 -10.56
CA PRO A 265 -19.33 26.29 -9.69
C PRO A 265 -19.29 26.82 -8.27
N TYR A 266 -18.11 27.08 -7.72
CA TYR A 266 -17.96 27.72 -6.38
C TYR A 266 -18.58 29.11 -6.30
N ARG A 267 -18.46 29.91 -7.34
CA ARG A 267 -19.04 31.25 -7.36
C ARG A 267 -20.55 31.21 -7.54
N LEU A 268 -21.05 30.29 -8.36
CA LEU A 268 -22.49 30.08 -8.52
C LEU A 268 -23.12 29.56 -7.24
N ALA A 269 -22.51 28.53 -6.63
CA ALA A 269 -22.95 27.99 -5.34
C ALA A 269 -22.90 29.05 -4.23
N LYS A 270 -21.86 29.91 -4.22
CA LYS A 270 -21.80 31.02 -3.26
C LYS A 270 -22.97 31.97 -3.40
N VAL A 271 -23.39 32.30 -4.61
CA VAL A 271 -24.55 33.17 -4.85
C VAL A 271 -25.81 32.55 -4.27
N GLU A 272 -26.00 31.23 -4.40
CA GLU A 272 -27.14 30.54 -3.80
C GLU A 272 -27.05 30.51 -2.26
N LEU A 273 -25.86 30.26 -1.73
CA LEU A 273 -25.61 30.28 -0.28
C LEU A 273 -25.83 31.67 0.34
N ASP A 274 -25.43 32.74 -0.37
CA ASP A 274 -25.65 34.12 0.07
C ASP A 274 -27.18 34.47 0.12
N LYS A 275 -28.03 33.77 -0.66
CA LYS A 275 -29.49 33.82 -0.63
C LYS A 275 -30.12 32.91 0.43
N GLY A 276 -29.30 32.08 1.11
CA GLY A 276 -29.77 31.04 2.03
C GLY A 276 -30.26 29.75 1.35
N ASN A 277 -30.11 29.62 0.03
CA ASN A 277 -30.51 28.44 -0.75
C ASN A 277 -29.40 27.39 -0.75
N VAL A 278 -29.31 26.60 0.34
CA VAL A 278 -28.29 25.54 0.50
C VAL A 278 -28.49 24.42 -0.52
N LEU A 279 -29.75 24.05 -0.79
CA LEU A 279 -30.07 22.99 -1.76
C LEU A 279 -29.64 23.37 -3.18
N GLY A 280 -29.90 24.60 -3.62
CA GLY A 280 -29.46 25.10 -4.91
C GLY A 280 -27.93 25.11 -5.06
N ALA A 281 -27.23 25.41 -3.98
CA ALA A 281 -25.75 25.28 -3.97
C ALA A 281 -25.29 23.82 -4.10
N ALA A 282 -25.99 22.90 -3.43
CA ALA A 282 -25.70 21.46 -3.53
C ALA A 282 -25.96 20.93 -4.95
N GLU A 283 -27.05 21.32 -5.59
CA GLU A 283 -27.36 20.97 -6.99
C GLU A 283 -26.28 21.44 -7.98
N ILE A 284 -25.76 22.66 -7.76
CA ILE A 284 -24.64 23.17 -8.58
C ILE A 284 -23.39 22.32 -8.40
N TYR A 285 -23.07 21.90 -7.17
CA TYR A 285 -21.95 21.04 -6.91
C TYR A 285 -22.17 19.61 -7.43
N ALA A 286 -23.38 19.08 -7.37
CA ALA A 286 -23.75 17.75 -7.84
C ALA A 286 -23.53 17.55 -9.35
N ARG A 287 -23.64 18.63 -10.15
CA ARG A 287 -23.33 18.61 -11.60
C ARG A 287 -21.86 18.23 -11.86
N ASN A 288 -21.01 18.39 -10.86
CA ASN A 288 -19.63 17.94 -10.86
C ASN A 288 -19.38 17.11 -9.60
N GLY A 289 -19.64 15.79 -9.66
CA GLY A 289 -19.78 14.89 -8.52
C GLY A 289 -18.71 15.04 -7.42
N SER A 290 -17.45 15.23 -7.81
CA SER A 290 -16.37 15.43 -6.82
C SER A 290 -16.46 16.77 -6.05
N LEU A 291 -17.21 17.76 -6.54
CA LEU A 291 -17.40 19.01 -5.82
C LEU A 291 -18.44 18.89 -4.71
N LEU A 292 -19.50 18.13 -4.94
CA LEU A 292 -20.49 17.85 -3.89
C LEU A 292 -19.83 17.11 -2.72
N GLU A 293 -19.11 16.03 -3.02
CA GLU A 293 -18.40 15.23 -2.02
C GLU A 293 -17.45 16.07 -1.16
N ARG A 294 -16.65 16.94 -1.79
CA ARG A 294 -15.70 17.81 -1.07
C ARG A 294 -16.36 18.88 -0.20
N ASN A 295 -17.57 19.30 -0.54
CA ASN A 295 -18.28 20.37 0.15
C ASN A 295 -19.41 19.87 1.06
N ILE A 296 -19.59 18.54 1.18
CA ILE A 296 -20.73 17.93 1.87
C ILE A 296 -20.83 18.39 3.33
N LYS A 297 -19.74 18.33 4.10
CA LYS A 297 -19.71 18.78 5.50
C LYS A 297 -20.13 20.25 5.66
N PHE A 298 -19.65 21.09 4.75
CA PHE A 298 -19.97 22.51 4.75
C PHE A 298 -21.44 22.76 4.40
N LEU A 299 -22.01 22.06 3.45
CA LEU A 299 -23.43 22.17 3.09
C LEU A 299 -24.31 21.70 4.25
N LEU A 300 -24.01 20.54 4.82
CA LEU A 300 -24.77 19.99 5.95
C LEU A 300 -24.72 20.87 7.20
N SER A 301 -23.63 21.59 7.44
CA SER A 301 -23.56 22.55 8.56
C SER A 301 -24.52 23.73 8.41
N ARG A 302 -25.09 23.94 7.23
CA ARG A 302 -26.00 25.03 6.90
C ARG A 302 -27.42 24.58 6.55
N ALA A 303 -27.56 23.31 6.18
CA ALA A 303 -28.81 22.72 5.76
C ALA A 303 -29.81 22.56 6.94
N ASN A 304 -31.08 22.70 6.65
CA ASN A 304 -32.11 22.19 7.55
C ASN A 304 -32.27 20.66 7.34
N PRO A 305 -33.03 19.95 8.23
CA PRO A 305 -33.16 18.50 8.13
C PRO A 305 -33.67 17.99 6.77
N MET A 306 -34.64 18.64 6.15
CA MET A 306 -35.17 18.22 4.85
C MET A 306 -34.18 18.44 3.71
N GLU A 307 -33.46 19.55 3.73
CA GLU A 307 -32.38 19.84 2.76
C GLU A 307 -31.24 18.84 2.92
N ALA A 308 -30.89 18.51 4.16
CA ALA A 308 -29.80 17.57 4.45
C ALA A 308 -30.07 16.18 3.84
N VAL A 309 -31.28 15.66 3.97
CA VAL A 309 -31.69 14.39 3.35
C VAL A 309 -31.55 14.48 1.83
N LYS A 310 -32.06 15.52 1.19
CA LYS A 310 -31.97 15.69 -0.27
C LYS A 310 -30.53 15.82 -0.74
N ILE A 311 -29.66 16.49 0.02
CA ILE A 311 -28.23 16.63 -0.30
C ILE A 311 -27.53 15.28 -0.28
N VAL A 312 -27.80 14.44 0.74
CA VAL A 312 -27.23 13.08 0.83
C VAL A 312 -27.73 12.19 -0.32
N ASP A 313 -29.00 12.35 -0.70
CA ASP A 313 -29.56 11.63 -1.84
C ASP A 313 -28.90 11.95 -3.19
N MET A 314 -28.36 13.14 -3.34
CA MET A 314 -27.60 13.52 -4.54
C MET A 314 -26.23 12.82 -4.65
N ILE A 315 -25.72 12.20 -3.59
CA ILE A 315 -24.45 11.48 -3.62
C ILE A 315 -24.64 10.18 -4.41
N PRO A 316 -23.91 9.98 -5.52
CA PRO A 316 -24.06 8.76 -6.30
C PRO A 316 -23.52 7.54 -5.54
N ALA A 317 -24.26 6.43 -5.52
CA ALA A 317 -23.84 5.15 -4.94
C ALA A 317 -22.64 4.48 -5.67
N LYS A 318 -22.06 5.14 -6.67
CA LYS A 318 -20.94 4.63 -7.48
C LYS A 318 -19.56 4.78 -6.81
N ASN A 319 -19.45 5.66 -5.84
CA ASN A 319 -18.22 5.87 -5.08
C ASN A 319 -18.57 6.03 -3.59
N PRO A 320 -18.35 5.00 -2.79
CA PRO A 320 -18.76 5.00 -1.39
C PRO A 320 -17.93 5.90 -0.47
N ILE A 321 -16.79 6.45 -0.94
CA ILE A 321 -15.87 7.25 -0.08
C ILE A 321 -16.59 8.44 0.58
N ALA A 322 -17.42 9.16 -0.16
CA ALA A 322 -18.18 10.28 0.41
C ALA A 322 -19.20 9.81 1.47
N LEU A 323 -19.82 8.66 1.24
CA LEU A 323 -20.75 8.04 2.17
C LEU A 323 -20.01 7.54 3.42
N TYR A 324 -18.81 7.00 3.31
CA TYR A 324 -17.95 6.65 4.45
C TYR A 324 -17.64 7.87 5.32
N GLN A 325 -17.29 9.00 4.68
CA GLN A 325 -17.04 10.25 5.38
C GLN A 325 -18.31 10.77 6.08
N MET A 326 -19.47 10.55 5.51
CA MET A 326 -20.76 10.92 6.10
C MET A 326 -21.06 10.09 7.34
N VAL A 327 -20.97 8.76 7.25
CA VAL A 327 -21.15 7.84 8.38
C VAL A 327 -20.23 8.24 9.52
N SER A 328 -18.94 8.38 9.25
CA SER A 328 -17.93 8.79 10.24
C SER A 328 -18.24 10.18 10.84
N THR A 329 -18.72 11.13 10.03
CA THR A 329 -19.03 12.50 10.51
C THR A 329 -20.27 12.54 11.38
N MET A 330 -21.27 11.71 11.09
CA MET A 330 -22.51 11.67 11.85
C MET A 330 -22.37 10.90 13.16
N SER A 331 -21.43 9.96 13.24
CA SER A 331 -21.09 9.21 14.46
C SER A 331 -20.10 9.96 15.38
N GLU A 332 -19.33 10.93 14.83
CA GLU A 332 -18.40 11.73 15.65
C GLU A 332 -19.16 12.62 16.64
N ASP A 333 -18.77 12.59 17.91
CA ASP A 333 -19.10 13.64 18.87
C ASP A 333 -18.52 14.97 18.36
N ASP A 334 -19.32 16.04 18.35
CA ASP A 334 -18.93 17.38 17.88
C ASP A 334 -17.92 18.07 18.82
N GLY A 335 -16.96 17.31 19.37
CA GLY A 335 -15.94 17.72 20.33
C GLY A 335 -15.49 19.17 20.24
N ASP A 336 -15.02 19.75 21.33
CA ASP A 336 -14.90 21.20 21.49
C ASP A 336 -13.99 21.88 20.47
N ARG A 337 -12.84 21.28 20.14
CA ARG A 337 -11.87 21.86 19.19
C ARG A 337 -11.07 20.77 18.48
N ARG A 338 -10.83 20.97 17.19
CA ARG A 338 -9.97 20.09 16.40
C ARG A 338 -8.55 20.68 16.26
N THR A 339 -7.59 19.79 16.20
CA THR A 339 -6.21 20.13 15.90
C THR A 339 -5.86 19.60 14.52
N PHE A 340 -5.36 20.48 13.67
CA PHE A 340 -4.90 20.13 12.32
C PHE A 340 -3.39 20.29 12.24
N THR A 341 -2.72 19.29 11.71
CA THR A 341 -1.30 19.36 11.35
C THR A 341 -1.20 19.38 9.83
N PHE A 342 -0.40 20.30 9.29
CA PHE A 342 -0.18 20.43 7.86
C PHE A 342 1.20 21.02 7.57
N THR A 343 1.74 20.66 6.42
CA THR A 343 3.03 21.19 5.99
C THR A 343 2.85 22.46 5.19
N LYS A 344 3.58 23.49 5.58
CA LYS A 344 3.70 24.74 4.82
C LYS A 344 5.15 25.19 4.80
N ASN A 345 5.71 25.37 3.60
CA ASN A 345 7.12 25.77 3.38
C ASN A 345 8.12 24.77 4.05
N ASN A 346 7.92 23.47 3.84
CA ASN A 346 8.70 22.37 4.42
C ASN A 346 8.80 22.39 5.96
N ARG A 347 7.83 23.01 6.63
CA ARG A 347 7.70 22.98 8.09
C ARG A 347 6.32 22.50 8.48
N VAL A 348 6.28 21.55 9.39
CA VAL A 348 5.01 21.13 10.00
C VAL A 348 4.46 22.28 10.81
N LYS A 349 3.21 22.62 10.55
CA LYS A 349 2.45 23.64 11.28
C LYS A 349 1.26 22.97 11.94
N LYS A 350 0.97 23.41 13.16
CA LYS A 350 -0.18 23.02 13.92
C LYS A 350 -1.18 24.17 13.93
N HIS A 351 -2.42 23.89 13.56
CA HIS A 351 -3.53 24.79 13.74
C HIS A 351 -4.51 24.15 14.75
N ILE A 352 -4.76 24.86 15.83
CA ILE A 352 -5.79 24.51 16.79
C ILE A 352 -7.00 25.35 16.42
N GLU A 353 -8.12 24.70 16.15
CA GLU A 353 -9.39 25.34 15.82
C GLU A 353 -9.76 26.37 16.89
N THR A 354 -10.08 27.58 16.48
CA THR A 354 -10.59 28.61 17.37
C THR A 354 -12.03 28.27 17.78
N GLU A 355 -12.54 28.88 18.84
CA GLU A 355 -13.95 28.70 19.25
C GLU A 355 -14.92 29.11 18.16
N THR A 356 -14.57 30.14 17.40
CA THR A 356 -15.38 30.63 16.28
C THR A 356 -15.42 29.60 15.16
N GLU A 357 -14.26 29.03 14.79
CA GLU A 357 -14.19 27.97 13.77
C GLU A 357 -14.92 26.71 14.22
N ALA A 358 -14.75 26.29 15.48
CA ALA A 358 -15.48 25.16 16.05
C ALA A 358 -17.01 25.40 16.04
N ARG A 359 -17.44 26.60 16.39
CA ARG A 359 -18.87 27.00 16.34
C ARG A 359 -19.41 26.98 14.91
N TRP A 360 -18.61 27.36 13.92
CA TRP A 360 -18.99 27.32 12.50
C TRP A 360 -19.01 25.91 11.92
N ARG A 361 -18.20 25.04 12.48
CA ARG A 361 -18.15 23.63 12.11
C ARG A 361 -19.31 22.82 12.65
N LYS A 362 -19.75 23.15 13.87
CA LYS A 362 -20.86 22.43 14.53
C LYS A 362 -22.11 22.44 13.65
N SER A 363 -22.59 21.26 13.37
CA SER A 363 -23.79 21.06 12.57
C SER A 363 -24.99 21.67 13.30
N LYS A 364 -25.88 22.30 12.54
CA LYS A 364 -27.20 22.74 13.05
C LYS A 364 -28.22 21.60 13.14
N LEU A 365 -27.83 20.43 12.68
CA LEU A 365 -28.68 19.25 12.69
C LEU A 365 -28.81 18.71 14.11
N ASN A 366 -30.02 18.36 14.49
CA ASN A 366 -30.28 17.67 15.75
C ASN A 366 -29.85 16.19 15.64
N ASP A 367 -29.73 15.52 16.78
CA ASP A 367 -29.22 14.13 16.84
C ASP A 367 -30.12 13.14 16.08
N SER A 368 -31.44 13.37 16.06
CA SER A 368 -32.36 12.52 15.29
C SER A 368 -32.11 12.64 13.77
N THR A 369 -31.83 13.85 13.27
CA THR A 369 -31.47 14.05 11.87
C THR A 369 -30.10 13.50 11.56
N LYS A 370 -29.12 13.69 12.44
CA LYS A 370 -27.79 13.06 12.26
C LYS A 370 -27.92 11.56 12.16
N LYS A 371 -28.70 10.93 13.04
CA LYS A 371 -28.94 9.47 12.98
C LYS A 371 -29.63 9.06 11.67
N LEU A 372 -30.64 9.81 11.23
CA LEU A 372 -31.31 9.53 9.96
C LEU A 372 -30.34 9.60 8.76
N LEU A 373 -29.49 10.63 8.70
CA LEU A 373 -28.49 10.77 7.63
C LEU A 373 -27.44 9.68 7.68
N HIS A 374 -27.02 9.29 8.87
CA HIS A 374 -26.16 8.16 9.10
C HIS A 374 -26.76 6.87 8.53
N ASP A 375 -28.00 6.56 8.91
CA ASP A 375 -28.72 5.36 8.46
C ASP A 375 -28.93 5.35 6.93
N ILE A 376 -29.28 6.49 6.33
CA ILE A 376 -29.39 6.65 4.87
C ILE A 376 -28.02 6.38 4.21
N SER A 377 -26.95 6.97 4.74
CA SER A 377 -25.61 6.77 4.18
C SER A 377 -25.16 5.32 4.28
N LEU A 378 -25.43 4.66 5.40
CA LEU A 378 -25.10 3.26 5.61
C LEU A 378 -25.91 2.34 4.66
N ASN A 379 -27.19 2.63 4.45
CA ASN A 379 -28.01 1.87 3.50
C ASN A 379 -27.51 2.04 2.06
N LYS A 380 -27.11 3.25 1.65
CA LYS A 380 -26.50 3.46 0.32
C LYS A 380 -25.15 2.72 0.17
N ILE A 381 -24.37 2.58 1.24
CA ILE A 381 -23.16 1.77 1.25
C ILE A 381 -23.51 0.29 1.03
N LYS A 382 -24.51 -0.23 1.73
CA LYS A 382 -25.00 -1.61 1.55
C LYS A 382 -25.50 -1.85 0.12
N GLU A 383 -26.29 -0.93 -0.42
CA GLU A 383 -26.76 -0.99 -1.82
C GLU A 383 -25.60 -1.00 -2.81
N TYR A 384 -24.57 -0.17 -2.56
CA TYR A 384 -23.35 -0.19 -3.38
C TYR A 384 -22.70 -1.58 -3.38
N TYR A 385 -22.48 -2.17 -2.20
CA TYR A 385 -21.87 -3.49 -2.11
C TYR A 385 -22.75 -4.58 -2.71
N ALA A 386 -24.05 -4.54 -2.48
CA ALA A 386 -25.00 -5.46 -3.12
C ALA A 386 -24.93 -5.40 -4.66
N SER A 387 -24.67 -4.21 -5.24
CA SER A 387 -24.54 -4.03 -6.69
C SER A 387 -23.28 -4.67 -7.29
N LEU A 388 -22.30 -5.02 -6.46
CA LEU A 388 -21.03 -5.63 -6.92
C LEU A 388 -21.14 -7.15 -7.21
N GLY A 389 -22.32 -7.73 -7.05
CA GLY A 389 -22.60 -9.14 -7.30
C GLY A 389 -22.69 -9.99 -6.03
N SER A 390 -23.49 -11.05 -6.12
CA SER A 390 -23.78 -11.93 -5.01
C SER A 390 -22.62 -12.89 -4.71
N LEU A 391 -22.40 -13.18 -3.43
CA LEU A 391 -21.50 -14.21 -2.91
C LEU A 391 -22.24 -15.54 -2.56
N GLY A 392 -23.56 -15.62 -2.80
CA GLY A 392 -24.37 -16.75 -2.38
C GLY A 392 -24.71 -16.72 -0.89
N ASN A 393 -24.75 -17.86 -0.24
CA ASN A 393 -24.89 -17.96 1.21
C ASN A 393 -23.55 -17.66 1.89
N VAL A 394 -23.58 -16.80 2.90
CA VAL A 394 -22.37 -16.29 3.53
C VAL A 394 -22.45 -16.47 5.04
N TYR A 395 -21.43 -17.06 5.62
CA TYR A 395 -21.20 -17.03 7.07
C TYR A 395 -20.12 -16.01 7.40
N VAL A 396 -20.33 -15.21 8.44
CA VAL A 396 -19.41 -14.15 8.86
C VAL A 396 -19.17 -14.24 10.36
N SER A 397 -17.95 -14.58 10.75
CA SER A 397 -17.56 -14.59 12.17
C SER A 397 -17.35 -13.17 12.71
N ASP A 398 -17.40 -13.01 14.03
CA ASP A 398 -17.28 -11.73 14.73
C ASP A 398 -15.99 -10.98 14.43
N ASN A 399 -14.92 -11.69 14.06
CA ASN A 399 -13.64 -11.09 13.74
C ASN A 399 -13.72 -10.13 12.53
N PHE A 400 -14.59 -10.44 11.57
CA PHE A 400 -14.74 -9.61 10.37
C PHE A 400 -15.50 -8.31 10.62
N TYR A 401 -16.26 -8.21 11.71
CA TYR A 401 -16.85 -6.95 12.17
C TYR A 401 -15.84 -6.03 12.89
N LYS A 402 -14.68 -6.58 13.25
CA LYS A 402 -13.55 -5.82 13.83
C LYS A 402 -12.52 -5.42 12.77
N LEU A 403 -12.65 -5.89 11.54
CA LEU A 403 -11.76 -5.60 10.43
C LEU A 403 -12.39 -4.52 9.55
N GLY A 404 -11.83 -3.31 9.57
CA GLY A 404 -12.27 -2.22 8.70
C GLY A 404 -12.08 -2.57 7.22
N ILE A 405 -12.85 -1.94 6.34
CA ILE A 405 -12.78 -2.19 4.90
C ILE A 405 -11.42 -1.73 4.37
N PRO A 406 -10.52 -2.63 3.98
CA PRO A 406 -9.23 -2.24 3.47
C PRO A 406 -9.39 -1.64 2.07
N SER A 407 -8.60 -0.63 1.75
CA SER A 407 -8.69 0.06 0.48
C SER A 407 -7.32 0.37 -0.12
N ASN A 408 -7.29 0.48 -1.45
CA ASN A 408 -6.19 1.07 -2.15
C ASN A 408 -6.50 2.55 -2.37
N THR A 409 -5.63 3.44 -1.91
CA THR A 409 -5.76 4.89 -2.17
C THR A 409 -5.61 5.26 -3.64
N SER A 410 -5.23 4.28 -4.44
CA SER A 410 -4.97 4.42 -5.87
C SER A 410 -5.72 3.31 -6.60
N ALA A 411 -6.70 3.67 -7.40
CA ALA A 411 -7.44 2.71 -8.21
C ALA A 411 -6.50 1.98 -9.19
N GLY A 412 -6.26 0.69 -8.97
CA GLY A 412 -5.47 -0.18 -9.84
C GLY A 412 -4.07 -0.57 -9.31
N GLY A 413 -3.70 -0.20 -8.07
CA GLY A 413 -2.45 -0.70 -7.44
C GLY A 413 -2.57 -2.16 -7.00
N LYS A 414 -1.57 -2.97 -7.29
CA LYS A 414 -1.36 -4.21 -6.56
C LYS A 414 -0.74 -3.86 -5.22
N GLY A 415 -1.42 -4.20 -4.14
CA GLY A 415 -0.97 -3.95 -2.76
C GLY A 415 -1.98 -3.14 -1.95
N ILE A 416 -1.96 -3.34 -0.65
CA ILE A 416 -2.88 -2.69 0.27
C ILE A 416 -2.22 -1.41 0.75
N ASP A 417 -2.81 -0.28 0.38
CA ASP A 417 -2.30 1.02 0.81
C ASP A 417 -2.83 1.41 2.19
N VAL A 418 -4.08 1.10 2.49
CA VAL A 418 -4.74 1.56 3.71
C VAL A 418 -5.54 0.44 4.35
N ILE A 419 -5.24 0.18 5.62
CA ILE A 419 -6.10 -0.56 6.52
C ILE A 419 -6.60 0.46 7.57
N PRO A 420 -7.91 0.56 7.81
CA PRO A 420 -8.43 1.52 8.77
C PRO A 420 -7.87 1.33 10.17
N THR A 421 -7.58 2.44 10.85
CA THR A 421 -7.16 2.44 12.26
C THR A 421 -8.21 1.75 13.13
N GLY A 422 -7.76 0.90 14.05
CA GLY A 422 -8.62 0.06 14.90
C GLY A 422 -8.93 -1.30 14.29
N SER A 423 -8.58 -1.56 13.02
CA SER A 423 -8.73 -2.89 12.41
C SER A 423 -7.95 -3.94 13.18
N ARG A 424 -8.60 -5.08 13.44
CA ARG A 424 -8.00 -6.25 14.08
C ARG A 424 -7.84 -7.37 13.07
N ILE A 425 -6.67 -7.97 13.04
CA ILE A 425 -6.28 -9.02 12.11
C ILE A 425 -5.67 -10.15 12.93
N LEU A 426 -6.20 -11.35 12.82
CA LEU A 426 -5.65 -12.50 13.53
C LEU A 426 -4.21 -12.77 13.08
N ILE A 427 -3.35 -13.06 14.04
CA ILE A 427 -2.01 -13.60 13.83
C ILE A 427 -2.07 -15.11 14.16
N PRO A 428 -2.10 -15.99 13.14
CA PRO A 428 -2.28 -17.42 13.37
C PRO A 428 -1.01 -18.12 13.87
N HIS A 429 0.07 -17.39 14.11
CA HIS A 429 1.39 -17.90 14.45
C HIS A 429 1.88 -17.41 15.81
N ASN A 430 2.64 -18.24 16.51
CA ASN A 430 3.33 -17.84 17.75
C ASN A 430 4.70 -17.22 17.51
N LYS A 431 5.28 -17.44 16.33
CA LYS A 431 6.57 -16.88 15.93
C LYS A 431 6.36 -16.03 14.69
N ILE A 432 6.60 -14.73 14.86
CA ILE A 432 6.41 -13.76 13.78
C ILE A 432 7.63 -12.87 13.63
N ARG A 433 7.78 -12.29 12.46
CA ARG A 433 8.69 -11.18 12.17
C ARG A 433 7.87 -9.93 11.95
N THR A 434 7.88 -8.99 12.88
CA THR A 434 7.37 -7.64 12.64
C THR A 434 8.41 -6.85 11.86
N PHE A 435 8.01 -6.05 10.89
CA PHE A 435 8.95 -5.36 10.02
C PHE A 435 8.50 -3.96 9.61
N VAL A 436 9.49 -3.13 9.29
CA VAL A 436 9.38 -1.98 8.39
C VAL A 436 10.29 -2.22 7.19
N TYR A 437 9.76 -1.98 5.99
CA TYR A 437 10.50 -1.96 4.75
C TYR A 437 10.31 -0.59 4.09
N TRP A 438 11.40 -0.01 3.58
CA TRP A 438 11.34 1.31 2.97
C TRP A 438 12.14 1.39 1.67
N LYS A 439 11.71 2.31 0.80
CA LYS A 439 12.41 2.73 -0.40
C LYS A 439 12.46 4.26 -0.47
N ASN A 440 13.61 4.79 -0.90
CA ASN A 440 13.84 6.22 -1.10
C ASN A 440 13.65 7.07 0.18
N VAL A 441 13.84 6.49 1.34
CA VAL A 441 13.91 7.18 2.63
C VAL A 441 15.21 6.79 3.31
N PHE A 442 15.98 7.76 3.76
CA PHE A 442 17.22 7.46 4.45
C PHE A 442 16.93 7.12 5.91
N ASP A 443 17.38 5.94 6.35
CA ASP A 443 17.50 5.54 7.75
C ASP A 443 16.16 5.57 8.51
N ILE A 444 15.46 4.43 8.55
CA ILE A 444 14.25 4.25 9.36
C ILE A 444 14.53 3.28 10.50
N ASP A 445 14.53 3.80 11.71
CA ASP A 445 14.66 3.05 12.93
C ASP A 445 13.33 2.40 13.34
N ALA A 446 13.31 1.09 13.55
CA ALA A 446 12.22 0.37 14.19
C ALA A 446 12.45 0.28 15.71
N SER A 447 11.36 0.30 16.47
CA SER A 447 11.40 0.06 17.91
C SER A 447 10.13 -0.60 18.40
N LEU A 448 10.27 -1.33 19.53
CA LEU A 448 9.15 -1.97 20.23
C LEU A 448 8.93 -1.33 21.59
N THR A 449 7.66 -1.18 21.95
CA THR A 449 7.25 -0.93 23.35
C THR A 449 6.41 -2.12 23.81
N LEU A 450 6.88 -2.82 24.82
CA LEU A 450 6.17 -3.92 25.45
C LEU A 450 5.42 -3.40 26.66
N VAL A 451 4.14 -3.67 26.73
CA VAL A 451 3.25 -3.15 27.78
C VAL A 451 2.62 -4.32 28.54
N GLY A 452 2.80 -4.35 29.84
CA GLY A 452 2.10 -5.23 30.79
C GLY A 452 1.34 -4.41 31.83
N ASP A 453 0.65 -5.06 32.78
CA ASP A 453 -0.19 -4.37 33.75
C ASP A 453 0.58 -3.36 34.62
N HIS A 454 1.81 -3.70 35.03
CA HIS A 454 2.62 -2.87 35.93
C HIS A 454 4.03 -2.64 35.41
N LYS A 455 4.30 -2.93 34.12
CA LYS A 455 5.61 -2.78 33.50
C LYS A 455 5.51 -2.34 32.06
N THR A 456 6.52 -1.58 31.65
CA THR A 456 6.69 -1.16 30.26
C THR A 456 8.17 -1.25 29.93
N ASP A 457 8.50 -1.95 28.85
CA ASP A 457 9.85 -2.08 28.34
C ASP A 457 9.93 -1.58 26.92
N LYS A 458 11.07 -0.98 26.57
CA LYS A 458 11.35 -0.47 25.22
C LYS A 458 12.56 -1.17 24.66
N ILE A 459 12.49 -1.51 23.38
CA ILE A 459 13.55 -2.16 22.64
C ILE A 459 13.78 -1.37 21.37
N TYR A 460 15.01 -0.91 21.17
CA TYR A 460 15.45 -0.20 19.99
C TYR A 460 16.95 -0.48 19.77
N PHE A 461 17.52 -0.07 18.66
CA PHE A 461 18.90 -0.36 18.29
C PHE A 461 19.91 -0.05 19.41
N GLY A 462 19.72 1.04 20.15
CA GLY A 462 20.67 1.50 21.19
C GLY A 462 20.62 0.72 22.51
N ASN A 463 19.57 -0.07 22.78
CA ASN A 463 19.45 -0.83 24.03
C ASN A 463 19.18 -2.32 23.86
N TYR A 464 19.09 -2.80 22.64
CA TYR A 464 18.77 -4.20 22.35
C TYR A 464 19.72 -5.18 23.06
N SER A 465 21.03 -4.94 22.98
CA SER A 465 22.05 -5.81 23.58
C SER A 465 22.03 -5.86 25.10
N SER A 466 21.43 -4.88 25.76
CA SER A 466 21.34 -4.79 27.23
C SER A 466 20.04 -5.33 27.80
N LYS A 467 19.09 -5.77 26.97
CA LYS A 467 17.78 -6.24 27.41
C LYS A 467 17.73 -7.76 27.54
N PRO A 468 17.17 -8.28 28.65
CA PRO A 468 17.16 -9.71 28.96
C PRO A 468 16.01 -10.46 28.28
N PHE A 469 15.77 -10.21 26.99
CA PHE A 469 14.71 -10.91 26.25
C PHE A 469 15.19 -12.24 25.66
N GLY A 470 16.49 -12.48 25.65
CA GLY A 470 17.08 -13.72 25.14
C GLY A 470 16.67 -13.98 23.69
N THR A 471 16.15 -15.17 23.42
CA THR A 471 15.62 -15.56 22.12
C THR A 471 14.14 -15.21 21.92
N SER A 472 13.47 -14.58 22.90
CA SER A 472 12.06 -14.18 22.76
C SER A 472 11.89 -13.04 21.77
N ILE A 473 12.90 -12.19 21.62
CA ILE A 473 12.94 -11.08 20.66
C ILE A 473 14.34 -11.01 20.06
N LEU A 474 14.42 -11.08 18.74
CA LEU A 474 15.67 -10.91 17.99
C LEU A 474 15.53 -9.72 17.04
N PHE A 475 16.50 -8.82 17.06
CA PHE A 475 16.54 -7.62 16.22
C PHE A 475 17.45 -7.83 14.99
N SER A 476 17.02 -7.31 13.85
CA SER A 476 17.80 -7.38 12.60
C SER A 476 19.13 -6.65 12.62
N GLY A 477 19.25 -5.67 13.49
CA GLY A 477 20.33 -4.66 13.44
C GLY A 477 19.89 -3.39 12.74
N ASP A 478 20.66 -2.32 12.95
CA ASP A 478 20.46 -0.96 12.43
C ASP A 478 20.81 -0.91 10.92
N ASN A 479 19.88 -0.51 10.07
CA ASN A 479 20.03 -0.42 8.62
C ASN A 479 19.91 1.02 8.12
N ARG A 480 21.03 1.65 7.79
CA ARG A 480 21.14 3.07 7.39
C ARG A 480 21.05 3.32 5.88
N ASN A 481 20.61 2.38 5.10
CA ASN A 481 20.49 2.54 3.66
C ASN A 481 19.24 3.33 3.28
N SER A 482 19.24 3.94 2.08
CA SER A 482 18.07 4.62 1.51
C SER A 482 16.95 3.66 1.09
N THR A 483 17.27 2.37 0.98
CA THR A 483 16.32 1.28 0.78
C THR A 483 16.74 0.14 1.69
N GLY A 484 15.85 -0.32 2.53
CA GLY A 484 16.18 -1.33 3.52
C GLY A 484 14.98 -1.87 4.27
N ALA A 485 15.28 -2.73 5.23
CA ALA A 485 14.31 -3.25 6.17
C ALA A 485 14.92 -3.37 7.55
N GLU A 486 14.11 -3.09 8.57
CA GLU A 486 14.37 -3.45 9.96
C GLU A 486 13.23 -4.29 10.51
N TYR A 487 13.56 -5.27 11.33
CA TYR A 487 12.59 -6.22 11.84
C TYR A 487 12.94 -6.75 13.21
N TYR A 488 11.91 -7.22 13.90
CA TYR A 488 12.01 -7.97 15.14
C TYR A 488 11.36 -9.33 14.98
N ASP A 489 12.11 -10.40 15.20
CA ASP A 489 11.57 -11.75 15.36
C ASP A 489 11.06 -11.88 16.78
N ILE A 490 9.79 -12.27 16.94
CA ILE A 490 9.09 -12.25 18.21
C ILE A 490 8.39 -13.59 18.44
N LYS A 491 8.55 -14.15 19.65
CA LYS A 491 7.78 -15.28 20.13
C LYS A 491 6.67 -14.78 21.06
N LEU A 492 5.45 -14.80 20.58
CA LEU A 492 4.31 -14.17 21.25
C LEU A 492 3.97 -14.86 22.56
N ASP A 493 3.99 -16.19 22.60
CA ASP A 493 3.76 -17.01 23.79
C ASP A 493 4.77 -16.75 24.92
N GLU A 494 6.05 -16.61 24.57
CA GLU A 494 7.09 -16.29 25.55
C GLU A 494 6.91 -14.88 26.15
N LEU A 495 6.48 -13.89 25.36
CA LEU A 495 6.18 -12.55 25.86
C LEU A 495 4.94 -12.54 26.76
N ARG A 496 3.91 -13.30 26.39
CA ARG A 496 2.71 -13.49 27.21
C ARG A 496 3.06 -14.14 28.55
N ALA A 497 3.88 -15.18 28.54
CA ALA A 497 4.36 -15.84 29.75
C ALA A 497 5.19 -14.91 30.67
N LYS A 498 5.88 -13.92 30.06
CA LYS A 498 6.58 -12.86 30.79
C LYS A 498 5.62 -11.77 31.33
N GLY A 499 4.31 -11.87 31.12
CA GLY A 499 3.29 -10.94 31.62
C GLY A 499 3.15 -9.63 30.83
N TYR A 500 3.49 -9.63 29.53
CA TYR A 500 3.13 -8.55 28.63
C TYR A 500 1.75 -8.80 28.02
N LYS A 501 1.01 -7.72 27.79
CA LYS A 501 -0.31 -7.70 27.13
C LYS A 501 -0.22 -7.21 25.70
N TYR A 502 0.60 -6.20 25.47
CA TYR A 502 0.70 -5.55 24.17
C TYR A 502 2.15 -5.42 23.72
N VAL A 503 2.35 -5.53 22.41
CA VAL A 503 3.60 -5.17 21.72
C VAL A 503 3.26 -4.04 20.74
N LEU A 504 3.83 -2.86 20.95
CA LEU A 504 3.60 -1.68 20.09
C LEU A 504 4.79 -1.49 19.16
N TYR A 505 4.55 -1.41 17.85
CA TYR A 505 5.56 -1.27 16.82
C TYR A 505 5.65 0.18 16.34
N HIS A 506 6.77 0.81 16.59
CA HIS A 506 7.05 2.20 16.22
C HIS A 506 8.12 2.27 15.15
N ILE A 507 8.05 3.32 14.32
CA ILE A 507 9.10 3.68 13.38
C ILE A 507 9.48 5.15 13.53
N ASN A 508 10.75 5.46 13.24
CA ASN A 508 11.26 6.82 13.24
C ASN A 508 12.20 7.05 12.06
N GLY A 509 11.92 8.01 11.22
CA GLY A 509 12.79 8.41 10.10
C GLY A 509 13.89 9.36 10.58
N PHE A 510 15.12 8.88 10.69
CA PHE A 510 16.25 9.70 11.11
C PHE A 510 16.59 10.75 10.06
N GLY A 511 16.60 10.36 8.80
CA GLY A 511 16.99 11.23 7.67
C GLY A 511 15.91 12.14 7.12
N GLY A 512 14.62 11.97 7.48
CA GLY A 512 13.55 12.76 6.88
C GLY A 512 12.15 12.39 7.32
N ASN A 513 11.19 12.94 6.59
CA ASN A 513 9.77 12.73 6.81
C ASN A 513 9.31 11.39 6.20
N LEU A 514 8.37 10.69 6.84
CA LEU A 514 7.84 9.40 6.38
C LEU A 514 7.10 9.47 5.03
N ASN A 515 6.70 10.67 4.58
CA ASN A 515 6.04 10.86 3.28
C ASN A 515 7.01 11.05 2.10
N THR A 516 8.33 11.00 2.32
CA THR A 516 9.33 11.22 1.26
C THR A 516 9.60 10.00 0.40
N GLY A 517 9.14 8.82 0.82
CA GLY A 517 9.29 7.58 0.06
C GLY A 517 8.19 6.57 0.35
N ASP A 518 8.42 5.33 -0.03
CA ASP A 518 7.51 4.22 0.20
C ASP A 518 7.90 3.46 1.46
N ILE A 519 7.00 3.42 2.44
CA ILE A 519 7.22 2.74 3.72
C ILE A 519 6.09 1.76 3.96
N PHE A 520 6.45 0.51 4.22
CA PHE A 520 5.51 -0.57 4.52
C PHE A 520 5.85 -1.19 5.87
N CYS A 521 4.82 -1.47 6.66
CA CYS A 521 4.92 -2.18 7.93
C CYS A 521 3.98 -3.38 7.93
N GLY A 522 4.26 -4.34 8.78
CA GLY A 522 3.43 -5.51 8.94
C GLY A 522 4.12 -6.65 9.65
N TYR A 523 3.69 -7.87 9.37
CA TYR A 523 4.35 -9.06 9.88
C TYR A 523 4.48 -10.17 8.83
N GLN A 524 5.46 -11.03 9.08
CA GLN A 524 5.70 -12.27 8.36
C GLN A 524 5.51 -13.44 9.31
N ASN A 525 5.07 -14.56 8.76
CA ASN A 525 5.25 -15.85 9.43
C ASN A 525 6.76 -16.14 9.62
N LYS A 526 7.13 -16.57 10.79
CA LYS A 526 8.52 -16.85 11.15
C LYS A 526 8.65 -18.18 11.89
N GLU A 527 8.23 -19.26 11.26
CA GLU A 527 8.41 -20.61 11.84
C GLU A 527 9.89 -20.93 12.03
N ASP A 528 10.70 -20.58 11.06
CA ASP A 528 12.16 -20.63 11.16
C ASP A 528 12.70 -19.36 11.83
N PHE A 529 12.62 -19.34 13.16
CA PHE A 529 12.95 -18.19 14.00
C PHE A 529 14.42 -17.77 13.95
N MET A 530 15.32 -18.68 13.57
CA MET A 530 16.76 -18.43 13.64
C MET A 530 17.37 -17.82 12.38
N THR A 531 16.65 -17.80 11.25
CA THR A 531 17.18 -17.19 10.03
C THR A 531 17.18 -15.67 10.12
N LYS A 532 18.35 -15.05 9.87
CA LYS A 532 18.50 -13.58 9.87
C LYS A 532 18.26 -12.92 8.51
N ALA A 533 17.95 -13.70 7.48
CA ALA A 533 17.70 -13.14 6.16
C ALA A 533 16.35 -12.45 6.09
N TRP A 534 16.31 -11.27 5.47
CA TRP A 534 15.05 -10.65 5.05
C TRP A 534 14.53 -11.37 3.81
N ASP A 535 13.36 -11.97 3.92
CA ASP A 535 12.68 -12.62 2.80
C ASP A 535 11.24 -12.11 2.70
N PRO A 536 10.87 -11.38 1.64
CA PRO A 536 9.51 -10.88 1.46
C PRO A 536 8.48 -11.98 1.12
N LYS A 537 8.91 -13.22 0.89
CA LYS A 537 8.05 -14.35 0.53
C LYS A 537 6.98 -14.66 1.59
N ASN A 538 7.34 -14.55 2.85
CA ASN A 538 6.48 -14.93 3.97
C ASN A 538 5.72 -13.73 4.57
N ILE A 539 5.56 -12.64 3.81
CA ILE A 539 4.73 -11.51 4.23
C ILE A 539 3.27 -11.96 4.20
N GLU A 540 2.62 -11.93 5.35
CA GLU A 540 1.18 -12.21 5.46
C GLU A 540 0.37 -10.93 5.49
N VAL A 541 0.79 -9.97 6.28
CA VAL A 541 0.13 -8.69 6.40
C VAL A 541 1.12 -7.56 6.18
N GLN A 542 0.80 -6.67 5.25
CA GLN A 542 1.51 -5.41 5.07
C GLN A 542 0.55 -4.28 4.74
N PHE A 543 0.88 -3.10 5.17
CA PHE A 543 0.18 -1.86 4.81
C PHE A 543 1.18 -0.72 4.70
N ARG A 544 0.80 0.30 3.93
CA ARG A 544 1.63 1.48 3.74
C ARG A 544 1.47 2.44 4.91
N VAL A 545 2.58 2.90 5.46
CA VAL A 545 2.60 4.00 6.44
C VAL A 545 2.73 5.31 5.69
N LYS A 546 1.78 6.19 5.88
CA LYS A 546 1.79 7.56 5.32
C LYS A 546 1.58 8.56 6.44
N GLY A 547 2.41 9.58 6.47
CA GLY A 547 2.24 10.67 7.43
C GLY A 547 3.25 11.76 7.20
N ASP A 548 2.83 13.01 7.38
CA ASP A 548 3.69 14.17 7.28
C ASP A 548 4.45 14.39 8.60
N SER A 549 5.15 13.37 9.04
CA SER A 549 5.92 13.32 10.28
C SER A 549 7.13 12.41 10.15
N ARG A 550 8.02 12.48 11.14
CA ARG A 550 9.19 11.60 11.25
C ARG A 550 8.92 10.32 12.03
N SER A 551 7.84 10.26 12.78
CA SER A 551 7.56 9.12 13.66
C SER A 551 6.13 8.64 13.49
N ALA A 552 5.95 7.33 13.52
CA ALA A 552 4.64 6.70 13.53
C ALA A 552 4.60 5.50 14.48
N LEU A 553 3.47 5.34 15.16
CA LEU A 553 3.07 4.10 15.80
C LEU A 553 2.22 3.34 14.78
N CYS A 554 2.80 2.30 14.19
CA CYS A 554 2.20 1.63 13.04
C CYS A 554 1.09 0.68 13.46
N PHE A 555 1.35 -0.20 14.41
CA PHE A 555 0.39 -1.18 14.92
C PHE A 555 0.75 -1.62 16.34
N GLY A 556 -0.22 -2.24 17.00
CA GLY A 556 -0.03 -2.98 18.22
C GLY A 556 -0.37 -4.46 18.02
N ILE A 557 0.22 -5.33 18.82
CA ILE A 557 -0.16 -6.75 18.90
C ILE A 557 -0.79 -6.95 20.27
N ASP A 558 -2.01 -7.42 20.29
CA ASP A 558 -2.69 -7.87 21.48
C ASP A 558 -2.30 -9.33 21.74
N LEU A 559 -1.47 -9.54 22.75
CA LEU A 559 -0.99 -10.88 23.11
C LEU A 559 -2.07 -11.76 23.74
N THR A 560 -3.20 -11.18 24.16
CA THR A 560 -4.32 -11.93 24.76
C THR A 560 -5.13 -12.63 23.67
N THR A 561 -5.36 -11.95 22.57
CA THR A 561 -6.18 -12.43 21.45
C THR A 561 -5.36 -12.89 20.26
N ASN A 562 -4.03 -12.67 20.26
CA ASN A 562 -3.15 -12.85 19.10
C ASN A 562 -3.62 -12.05 17.87
N GLU A 563 -4.04 -10.81 18.08
CA GLU A 563 -4.48 -9.95 16.98
C GLU A 563 -3.50 -8.78 16.78
N MET A 564 -3.22 -8.46 15.54
CA MET A 564 -2.62 -7.19 15.17
C MET A 564 -3.70 -6.13 15.09
N VAL A 565 -3.52 -5.03 15.81
CA VAL A 565 -4.39 -3.85 15.78
C VAL A 565 -3.67 -2.75 15.01
N VAL A 566 -4.25 -2.35 13.88
CA VAL A 566 -3.69 -1.27 13.05
C VAL A 566 -3.92 0.07 13.73
N LEU A 567 -2.87 0.83 13.96
CA LEU A 567 -2.92 2.12 14.64
C LEU A 567 -2.64 3.28 13.67
N ASN A 568 -1.58 3.18 12.89
CA ASN A 568 -1.14 4.19 11.92
C ASN A 568 -1.21 5.64 12.47
N LEU A 569 -0.81 5.80 13.74
CA LEU A 569 -0.82 7.08 14.45
C LEU A 569 0.50 7.80 14.19
N VAL A 570 0.41 8.97 13.58
CA VAL A 570 1.57 9.78 13.21
C VAL A 570 1.83 10.80 14.31
N SER A 571 3.04 10.84 14.81
CA SER A 571 3.43 11.78 15.87
C SER A 571 4.12 13.02 15.30
N ASP A 572 3.70 14.18 15.77
CA ASP A 572 4.19 15.50 15.40
C ASP A 572 5.54 15.87 16.06
N ALA A 573 5.91 15.13 17.08
CA ALA A 573 7.01 15.50 17.94
C ALA A 573 8.30 14.77 17.57
N ASN A 574 9.42 15.46 17.77
CA ASN A 574 10.74 14.85 17.98
C ASN A 574 10.75 13.83 19.16
N ASN A 575 9.58 13.47 19.66
CA ASN A 575 9.39 12.52 20.76
C ASN A 575 9.47 11.10 20.21
N ARG A 576 10.62 10.55 20.37
CA ARG A 576 11.00 9.19 19.97
C ARG A 576 10.23 8.08 20.70
N VAL A 577 9.23 8.40 21.51
CA VAL A 577 8.52 7.42 22.32
C VAL A 577 7.17 7.92 22.83
N ALA A 578 6.14 7.06 22.76
CA ALA A 578 4.84 7.28 23.39
C ALA A 578 4.98 7.64 24.88
N ASN A 579 4.35 8.72 25.30
CA ASN A 579 4.25 9.15 26.70
C ASN A 579 2.98 8.55 27.35
N SER A 580 2.75 8.84 28.64
CA SER A 580 1.58 8.33 29.37
C SER A 580 0.23 8.76 28.79
N ASN A 581 0.14 9.95 28.19
CA ASN A 581 -1.08 10.43 27.54
C ASN A 581 -1.33 9.71 26.21
N ASP A 582 -0.25 9.42 25.48
CA ASP A 582 -0.34 8.60 24.26
C ASP A 582 -0.81 7.19 24.60
N MET A 583 -0.39 6.63 25.75
CA MET A 583 -0.83 5.30 26.20
C MET A 583 -2.33 5.23 26.48
N ALA A 584 -2.93 6.27 27.06
CA ALA A 584 -4.40 6.32 27.26
C ALA A 584 -5.16 6.34 25.92
N MET A 585 -4.63 7.05 24.94
CA MET A 585 -5.19 7.07 23.58
C MET A 585 -4.99 5.72 22.87
N ILE A 586 -3.82 5.12 23.00
CA ILE A 586 -3.50 3.81 22.44
C ILE A 586 -4.40 2.73 23.01
N SER A 587 -4.62 2.71 24.34
CA SER A 587 -5.52 1.76 25.00
C SER A 587 -6.95 1.84 24.40
N LYS A 588 -7.44 3.04 24.09
CA LYS A 588 -8.74 3.20 23.46
C LYS A 588 -8.86 2.46 22.12
N TYR A 589 -7.80 2.46 21.29
CA TYR A 589 -7.78 1.71 20.04
C TYR A 589 -7.52 0.23 20.24
N MET A 590 -6.65 -0.11 21.20
CA MET A 590 -6.36 -1.52 21.55
C MET A 590 -7.57 -2.23 22.15
N ASP A 591 -8.46 -1.50 22.83
CA ASP A 591 -9.67 -2.03 23.47
C ASP A 591 -10.91 -1.92 22.55
N ALA A 592 -10.82 -1.23 21.40
CA ALA A 592 -11.94 -1.12 20.47
C ALA A 592 -12.29 -2.48 19.85
N ASN A 593 -13.56 -2.86 19.97
CA ASN A 593 -14.06 -4.17 19.53
C ASN A 593 -14.99 -4.12 18.32
N PHE A 594 -15.26 -2.95 17.77
CA PHE A 594 -16.19 -2.79 16.67
C PHE A 594 -15.80 -1.61 15.78
N LEU A 595 -15.86 -1.84 14.47
CA LEU A 595 -15.76 -0.82 13.45
C LEU A 595 -17.04 -0.84 12.63
N GLU A 596 -17.68 0.30 12.48
CA GLU A 596 -18.97 0.41 11.78
C GLU A 596 -18.84 0.07 10.29
N LEU A 597 -17.79 0.56 9.64
CA LEU A 597 -17.45 0.25 8.25
C LEU A 597 -16.42 -0.88 8.21
N ASN A 598 -16.91 -2.09 8.17
CA ASN A 598 -16.11 -3.31 8.34
C ASN A 598 -16.35 -4.34 7.23
N MET A 599 -15.53 -5.37 7.19
CA MET A 599 -15.65 -6.44 6.19
C MET A 599 -16.89 -7.30 6.37
N GLY A 600 -17.41 -7.43 7.60
CA GLY A 600 -18.69 -8.07 7.86
C GLY A 600 -19.85 -7.37 7.15
N LEU A 601 -19.84 -6.02 7.13
CA LEU A 601 -20.81 -5.23 6.36
C LEU A 601 -20.70 -5.52 4.85
N VAL A 602 -19.50 -5.61 4.31
CA VAL A 602 -19.28 -5.94 2.88
C VAL A 602 -19.82 -7.33 2.56
N ALA A 603 -19.47 -8.32 3.36
CA ALA A 603 -19.89 -9.70 3.17
C ALA A 603 -21.41 -9.86 3.26
N SER A 604 -22.02 -9.29 4.32
CA SER A 604 -23.47 -9.33 4.55
C SER A 604 -24.28 -8.55 3.53
N SER A 605 -23.70 -7.55 2.89
CA SER A 605 -24.36 -6.81 1.81
C SER A 605 -24.32 -7.55 0.46
N ARG A 606 -23.37 -8.47 0.29
CA ARG A 606 -23.16 -9.21 -0.96
C ARG A 606 -23.73 -10.63 -0.94
N GLY A 607 -24.21 -11.13 0.19
CA GLY A 607 -24.72 -12.51 0.29
C GLY A 607 -25.84 -12.66 1.31
N ASN A 608 -26.49 -13.84 1.29
CA ASN A 608 -27.47 -14.21 2.30
C ASN A 608 -26.73 -14.74 3.53
N ILE A 609 -26.92 -14.09 4.68
CA ILE A 609 -26.30 -14.53 5.93
C ILE A 609 -26.94 -15.84 6.39
N VAL A 610 -26.09 -16.80 6.72
CA VAL A 610 -26.45 -18.06 7.37
C VAL A 610 -25.74 -18.17 8.71
N ASP A 611 -26.40 -18.79 9.69
CA ASP A 611 -25.84 -18.94 11.05
C ASP A 611 -24.90 -20.16 11.17
N ASP A 612 -25.08 -21.15 10.29
CA ASP A 612 -24.23 -22.35 10.25
C ASP A 612 -23.21 -22.21 9.10
N PRO A 613 -21.90 -22.18 9.39
CA PRO A 613 -20.89 -22.12 8.36
C PRO A 613 -20.91 -23.29 7.37
N ALA A 614 -21.45 -24.45 7.78
CA ALA A 614 -21.58 -25.61 6.89
C ALA A 614 -22.58 -25.38 5.73
N LEU A 615 -23.50 -24.42 5.87
CA LEU A 615 -24.51 -24.06 4.86
C LEU A 615 -24.06 -22.90 3.94
N ALA A 616 -22.87 -22.36 4.18
CA ALA A 616 -22.36 -21.21 3.44
C ALA A 616 -21.61 -21.65 2.18
N ASP A 617 -21.76 -20.89 1.10
CA ASP A 617 -20.90 -20.97 -0.08
C ASP A 617 -19.54 -20.29 0.18
N VAL A 618 -19.57 -19.20 0.97
CA VAL A 618 -18.38 -18.44 1.38
C VAL A 618 -18.39 -18.24 2.89
N VAL A 619 -17.30 -18.65 3.54
CA VAL A 619 -17.11 -18.54 4.98
C VAL A 619 -16.05 -17.50 5.30
N PHE A 620 -16.42 -16.45 6.00
CA PHE A 620 -15.50 -15.45 6.55
C PHE A 620 -15.19 -15.82 8.01
N ASP A 621 -14.15 -16.62 8.19
CA ASP A 621 -13.74 -17.10 9.51
C ASP A 621 -12.28 -17.52 9.52
N ASP A 622 -11.52 -17.06 10.52
CA ASP A 622 -10.09 -17.33 10.64
C ASP A 622 -9.76 -18.77 11.06
N ASN A 623 -10.70 -19.45 11.74
CA ASN A 623 -10.47 -20.75 12.36
C ASN A 623 -11.25 -21.90 11.69
N TYR A 624 -12.13 -21.60 10.75
CA TYR A 624 -12.98 -22.61 10.12
C TYR A 624 -12.20 -23.48 9.13
N THR A 625 -12.39 -24.80 9.22
CA THR A 625 -11.86 -25.75 8.24
C THR A 625 -12.91 -25.98 7.14
N PRO A 626 -12.62 -25.66 5.87
CA PRO A 626 -13.61 -25.76 4.80
C PRO A 626 -14.00 -27.22 4.50
N VAL A 627 -15.27 -27.42 4.14
CA VAL A 627 -15.73 -28.65 3.47
C VAL A 627 -15.60 -28.48 1.94
N GLU A 628 -15.69 -29.57 1.22
CA GLU A 628 -15.54 -29.58 -0.25
C GLU A 628 -16.51 -28.59 -0.92
N GLY A 629 -15.97 -27.75 -1.80
CA GLY A 629 -16.72 -26.73 -2.54
C GLY A 629 -16.88 -25.38 -1.84
N GLN A 630 -16.57 -25.26 -0.54
CA GLN A 630 -16.64 -24.00 0.18
C GLN A 630 -15.41 -23.12 -0.05
N LYS A 631 -15.61 -21.81 -0.08
CA LYS A 631 -14.54 -20.82 -0.12
C LYS A 631 -14.39 -20.18 1.26
N VAL A 632 -13.19 -20.22 1.82
CA VAL A 632 -12.89 -19.59 3.10
C VAL A 632 -12.02 -18.35 2.87
N ILE A 633 -12.38 -17.26 3.55
CA ILE A 633 -11.67 -15.98 3.55
C ILE A 633 -11.16 -15.74 4.96
N ARG A 634 -9.87 -15.48 5.09
CA ARG A 634 -9.20 -15.18 6.34
C ARG A 634 -8.98 -13.68 6.52
N SER A 635 -8.98 -13.18 7.76
CA SER A 635 -8.78 -11.75 8.04
C SER A 635 -7.39 -11.25 7.60
N TYR A 636 -6.40 -12.11 7.55
CA TYR A 636 -5.04 -11.80 7.08
C TYR A 636 -4.84 -11.92 5.56
N GLU A 637 -5.82 -12.42 4.81
CA GLU A 637 -5.79 -12.48 3.33
C GLU A 637 -6.22 -11.15 2.71
N LEU A 638 -5.54 -10.09 3.06
CA LEU A 638 -5.94 -8.70 2.77
C LEU A 638 -6.13 -8.41 1.26
N GLU A 639 -5.34 -9.03 0.38
CA GLU A 639 -5.52 -8.86 -1.08
C GLU A 639 -6.86 -9.40 -1.57
N LYS A 640 -7.30 -10.54 -1.02
CA LYS A 640 -8.62 -11.09 -1.32
C LYS A 640 -9.72 -10.17 -0.80
N LEU A 641 -9.56 -9.63 0.41
CA LEU A 641 -10.52 -8.72 1.02
C LEU A 641 -10.66 -7.41 0.24
N VAL A 642 -9.54 -6.81 -0.20
CA VAL A 642 -9.57 -5.64 -1.08
C VAL A 642 -10.25 -5.96 -2.42
N SER A 643 -9.94 -7.10 -3.00
CA SER A 643 -10.56 -7.54 -4.24
C SER A 643 -12.07 -7.70 -4.10
N LEU A 644 -12.52 -8.31 -3.00
CA LEU A 644 -13.94 -8.44 -2.66
C LEU A 644 -14.62 -7.08 -2.46
N ALA A 645 -14.00 -6.17 -1.73
CA ALA A 645 -14.52 -4.82 -1.52
C ALA A 645 -14.60 -4.00 -2.82
N ASN A 646 -13.82 -4.36 -3.83
CA ASN A 646 -13.83 -3.75 -5.17
C ASN A 646 -14.68 -4.51 -6.20
N GLY A 647 -15.44 -5.51 -5.79
CA GLY A 647 -16.39 -6.23 -6.63
C GLY A 647 -15.82 -7.42 -7.40
N ALA A 648 -14.62 -7.87 -7.07
CA ALA A 648 -14.13 -9.12 -7.66
C ALA A 648 -15.03 -10.30 -7.26
N SER A 649 -15.25 -11.22 -8.19
CA SER A 649 -15.80 -12.53 -7.90
C SER A 649 -14.70 -13.36 -7.23
N LEU A 650 -15.08 -14.20 -6.29
CA LEU A 650 -14.20 -15.26 -5.81
C LEU A 650 -14.13 -16.32 -6.93
N ALA A 651 -13.10 -16.24 -7.76
CA ALA A 651 -12.84 -17.25 -8.78
C ALA A 651 -12.36 -18.55 -8.13
#